data_8d11d075ad3b4aa486412095de55c022
#
_entry.id   8d11d075ad3b4aa486412095de55c022
#
_cell.length_a   1.000
_cell.length_b   1.000
_cell.length_c   1.000
_cell.angle_alpha   90.00
_cell.angle_beta   90.00
_cell.angle_gamma   90.00
#
_symmetry.space_group_name_H-M   'P 1'
#
loop_
_entity.id
_entity.type
_entity.pdbx_description
1 polymer ?
#
loop_
_entity_poly.entity_id
_entity_poly.type
_entity_poly.pdbx_seq_one_letter_code
_entity_poly.pdbx_strand_id
1 'polypeptide(L)'
;MRNIFLPILFIFFFSYSTYAKKSPVDYVNPFMGNISHLLKPTYPTVHLPNGMLRIYPQRGDHTESYIHGLPIIVVNHRENCCFNLSAFQGYESQLSPVIRTDYDNEQIMPYYYKSDIDNQQIKAEFTPTYRAAIYRLTYTQNKPGYLILNSGNGEMEIEGNSIKGYQNTWGNTRVYIYLETDIIPSKSGILKDKKLNTAQTKTSGDNSCAVFCFDGQTQINARYGISFISIEQAKKNLQNEIPDFNFDKTKNNGRKIWNEALGKIEVKGGIENDKTVFYTSLYRCYERPVNISEDGYYYCASDRKVHKDDGHAYYTDDWLWDTYRATHPLRILIDADVENDILVSFIRAAELSEKQWFPTFPAITGDSRRMNCNHGVATIADAWEKGLRNFDLKKAYEYTRKGIEEKTLAPWSSGDAGWLDRFYKENGYIPALAPGEKETVPEVNGFEKRQPIPVTLGTAYDQWCLSQIAAALNKKDESEYYLKCSYNYRNVFNPQTSFFHPKDKNGNFIEPFDYRFSGGIGARDYYAENNGWTYRWDVQHNIGDLVNLMGGAEKFSENLDQTFSEWLGRNKYEFYAQLPDQTGNVGQFSMANEPSLHIPYLYNYAGKPWKTQKRIRDLVHQWFRNDVMGVPGDEDGGGLSSFVVFSMMGFYPVTPGSPSYNIGSPFFNEIKIKLSNGKTFRIIGKYCSEENKYIQSAKLNGKAWEKPWFSHDDIKNGGKLEFIMGDKRNTEWGSDMNNVPPSALPYPKN
;
A
#
# COMPACT_ATOMS: atom_id res chain seq x y z
N MET A 1 -18.68 31.69 -78.90
CA MET A 1 -18.47 31.81 -77.45
C MET A 1 -18.21 30.43 -76.92
N ARG A 2 -16.93 30.15 -76.58
CA ARG A 2 -16.48 28.85 -76.06
C ARG A 2 -16.33 28.99 -74.54
N ASN A 3 -17.18 28.26 -73.78
CA ASN A 3 -17.08 28.21 -72.35
C ASN A 3 -15.97 27.25 -71.94
N ILE A 4 -14.97 27.78 -71.25
CA ILE A 4 -13.88 27.02 -70.63
C ILE A 4 -14.34 26.69 -69.16
N PHE A 5 -14.62 25.42 -68.87
CA PHE A 5 -14.82 24.92 -67.50
C PHE A 5 -13.44 24.60 -66.91
N LEU A 6 -13.06 25.31 -65.86
CA LEU A 6 -11.89 24.99 -65.05
C LEU A 6 -12.33 24.06 -63.91
N PRO A 7 -11.76 22.86 -63.71
CA PRO A 7 -12.09 22.05 -62.56
C PRO A 7 -11.31 22.57 -61.33
N ILE A 8 -12.04 22.98 -60.29
CA ILE A 8 -11.44 23.30 -58.98
C ILE A 8 -11.12 21.98 -58.28
N LEU A 9 -9.84 21.67 -58.12
CA LEU A 9 -9.34 20.52 -57.38
C LEU A 9 -9.36 20.85 -55.89
N PHE A 10 -10.30 20.32 -55.13
CA PHE A 10 -10.33 20.38 -53.67
C PHE A 10 -9.29 19.38 -53.11
N ILE A 11 -8.16 19.85 -52.67
CA ILE A 11 -7.18 19.06 -51.94
C ILE A 11 -7.63 19.02 -50.44
N PHE A 12 -8.20 17.90 -50.05
CA PHE A 12 -8.46 17.62 -48.63
C PHE A 12 -7.14 17.31 -47.95
N PHE A 13 -6.59 18.24 -47.17
CA PHE A 13 -5.53 17.98 -46.23
C PHE A 13 -6.12 17.19 -45.05
N PHE A 14 -5.99 15.88 -45.06
CA PHE A 14 -6.16 15.08 -43.85
C PHE A 14 -4.95 15.36 -42.94
N SER A 15 -5.13 16.25 -41.96
CA SER A 15 -4.20 16.38 -40.86
C SER A 15 -4.30 15.10 -40.03
N TYR A 16 -3.42 14.14 -40.26
CA TYR A 16 -3.17 13.07 -39.32
C TYR A 16 -2.57 13.70 -38.06
N SER A 17 -3.43 13.97 -37.08
CA SER A 17 -2.98 14.23 -35.71
C SER A 17 -2.34 12.92 -35.22
N THR A 18 -1.04 12.81 -35.32
CA THR A 18 -0.29 11.74 -34.68
C THR A 18 -0.39 11.99 -33.17
N TYR A 19 -1.38 11.37 -32.52
CA TYR A 19 -1.39 11.31 -31.07
C TYR A 19 -0.08 10.65 -30.61
N ALA A 20 0.74 11.40 -29.92
CA ALA A 20 1.96 10.85 -29.31
C ALA A 20 1.56 9.65 -28.47
N LYS A 21 2.24 8.51 -28.67
CA LYS A 21 1.96 7.28 -27.96
C LYS A 21 2.14 7.54 -26.45
N LYS A 22 1.09 7.33 -25.65
CA LYS A 22 1.18 7.45 -24.20
C LYS A 22 2.25 6.52 -23.63
N SER A 23 3.04 7.04 -22.72
CA SER A 23 3.97 6.26 -21.90
C SER A 23 3.28 5.79 -20.61
N PRO A 24 3.81 4.82 -19.87
CA PRO A 24 3.18 4.29 -18.66
C PRO A 24 2.71 5.35 -17.66
N VAL A 25 3.51 6.38 -17.40
CA VAL A 25 3.17 7.45 -16.47
C VAL A 25 1.98 8.31 -16.92
N ASP A 26 1.69 8.37 -18.22
CA ASP A 26 0.57 9.14 -18.76
C ASP A 26 -0.80 8.46 -18.51
N TYR A 27 -0.78 7.21 -18.06
CA TYR A 27 -1.99 6.48 -17.64
C TYR A 27 -2.30 6.65 -16.15
N VAL A 28 -1.36 7.15 -15.34
CA VAL A 28 -1.59 7.27 -13.90
C VAL A 28 -2.59 8.38 -13.59
N ASN A 29 -3.63 8.03 -12.84
CA ASN A 29 -4.63 8.95 -12.31
C ASN A 29 -4.56 9.03 -10.78
N PRO A 30 -3.83 9.99 -10.19
CA PRO A 30 -3.74 10.12 -8.73
C PRO A 30 -5.07 10.41 -8.02
N PHE A 31 -6.08 10.88 -8.76
CA PHE A 31 -7.43 11.13 -8.20
C PHE A 31 -8.26 9.85 -8.02
N MET A 32 -7.86 8.73 -8.59
CA MET A 32 -8.60 7.47 -8.47
C MET A 32 -8.71 7.04 -7.01
N GLY A 33 -9.94 6.97 -6.48
CA GLY A 33 -10.21 6.52 -5.12
C GLY A 33 -10.08 7.60 -4.03
N ASN A 34 -10.04 8.90 -4.38
CA ASN A 34 -9.90 9.96 -3.37
C ASN A 34 -11.19 10.21 -2.55
N ILE A 35 -12.30 9.58 -2.92
CA ILE A 35 -13.59 9.70 -2.25
C ILE A 35 -14.18 8.31 -1.99
N SER A 36 -14.76 8.10 -0.81
CA SER A 36 -15.57 6.94 -0.47
C SER A 36 -16.66 7.35 0.52
N HIS A 37 -17.51 6.40 0.92
CA HIS A 37 -18.61 6.66 1.84
C HIS A 37 -18.14 7.12 3.24
N LEU A 38 -17.11 6.48 3.78
CA LEU A 38 -16.70 6.64 5.17
C LEU A 38 -15.19 6.83 5.33
N LEU A 39 -14.41 6.39 4.36
CA LEU A 39 -12.95 6.48 4.36
C LEU A 39 -12.46 7.31 3.19
N LYS A 40 -11.23 7.78 3.26
CA LYS A 40 -10.48 8.30 2.11
C LYS A 40 -9.54 7.21 1.64
N PRO A 41 -9.93 6.39 0.64
CA PRO A 41 -9.16 5.22 0.24
C PRO A 41 -7.75 5.57 -0.21
N THR A 42 -7.60 6.69 -0.91
CA THR A 42 -6.32 7.14 -1.47
C THR A 42 -6.17 8.65 -1.34
N TYR A 43 -4.93 9.10 -1.49
CA TYR A 43 -4.58 10.52 -1.58
C TYR A 43 -3.91 10.81 -2.93
N PRO A 44 -4.11 12.01 -3.50
CA PRO A 44 -3.48 12.39 -4.76
C PRO A 44 -2.01 12.76 -4.55
N THR A 45 -1.21 11.78 -4.16
CA THR A 45 0.18 11.95 -3.74
C THR A 45 1.10 12.26 -4.91
N VAL A 46 2.05 13.17 -4.72
CA VAL A 46 3.14 13.47 -5.65
C VAL A 46 4.44 13.03 -4.99
N HIS A 47 5.15 12.08 -5.60
CA HIS A 47 6.37 11.49 -5.05
C HIS A 47 7.20 10.82 -6.15
N LEU A 48 8.42 10.43 -5.87
CA LEU A 48 9.18 9.47 -6.67
C LEU A 48 9.06 8.05 -6.08
N PRO A 49 9.35 7.00 -6.87
CA PRO A 49 9.25 5.61 -6.39
C PRO A 49 10.01 5.39 -5.08
N ASN A 50 9.31 4.98 -4.02
CA ASN A 50 9.85 4.79 -2.68
C ASN A 50 10.60 6.02 -2.10
N GLY A 51 10.28 7.23 -2.58
CA GLY A 51 10.92 8.46 -2.15
C GLY A 51 10.57 8.84 -0.72
N MET A 52 11.54 9.42 0.00
CA MET A 52 11.34 9.99 1.33
C MET A 52 10.25 11.06 1.30
N LEU A 53 10.20 11.83 0.20
CA LEU A 53 9.29 12.96 0.03
C LEU A 53 8.00 12.51 -0.65
N ARG A 54 6.87 12.60 0.09
CA ARG A 54 5.51 12.39 -0.42
C ARG A 54 4.68 13.60 -0.06
N ILE A 55 3.97 14.17 -1.03
CA ILE A 55 3.20 15.39 -0.83
C ILE A 55 1.88 15.32 -1.57
N TYR A 56 0.84 15.86 -0.95
CA TYR A 56 -0.44 16.18 -1.58
C TYR A 56 -0.99 17.49 -0.99
N PRO A 57 -1.85 18.23 -1.71
CA PRO A 57 -2.54 19.40 -1.16
C PRO A 57 -3.43 18.98 0.01
N GLN A 58 -3.24 19.63 1.17
CA GLN A 58 -3.98 19.25 2.37
C GLN A 58 -5.42 19.76 2.31
N ARG A 59 -6.36 18.80 2.39
CA ARG A 59 -7.81 19.08 2.39
C ARG A 59 -8.56 17.92 3.05
N GLY A 60 -9.82 18.11 3.42
CA GLY A 60 -10.65 17.11 4.06
C GLY A 60 -10.86 15.88 3.17
N ASP A 61 -11.37 16.09 1.97
CA ASP A 61 -11.43 15.11 0.88
C ASP A 61 -11.42 15.82 -0.49
N HIS A 62 -11.61 15.06 -1.58
CA HIS A 62 -11.58 15.66 -2.92
C HIS A 62 -12.80 16.57 -3.22
N THR A 63 -13.85 16.53 -2.42
CA THR A 63 -15.02 17.42 -2.57
C THR A 63 -14.83 18.76 -1.86
N GLU A 64 -13.82 18.94 -1.01
CA GLU A 64 -13.54 20.19 -0.34
C GLU A 64 -13.08 21.26 -1.33
N SER A 65 -13.73 22.43 -1.29
CA SER A 65 -13.43 23.56 -2.18
C SER A 65 -12.20 24.37 -1.80
N TYR A 66 -11.51 23.96 -0.74
CA TYR A 66 -10.35 24.68 -0.19
C TYR A 66 -9.20 23.74 0.11
N ILE A 67 -7.98 24.25 -0.03
CA ILE A 67 -6.77 23.64 0.51
C ILE A 67 -6.24 24.41 1.69
N HIS A 68 -5.62 23.73 2.65
CA HIS A 68 -5.06 24.31 3.87
C HIS A 68 -3.54 24.48 3.75
N GLY A 69 -3.11 25.19 2.70
CA GLY A 69 -1.71 25.32 2.30
C GLY A 69 -1.16 24.06 1.61
N LEU A 70 0.10 24.10 1.27
CA LEU A 70 0.84 23.04 0.58
C LEU A 70 1.81 22.40 1.58
N PRO A 71 1.55 21.20 2.10
CA PRO A 71 2.45 20.54 3.04
C PRO A 71 3.78 20.23 2.39
N ILE A 72 4.86 20.21 3.18
CA ILE A 72 6.21 19.95 2.69
C ILE A 72 6.50 18.46 2.62
N ILE A 73 5.97 17.68 3.55
CA ILE A 73 6.15 16.23 3.61
C ILE A 73 5.04 15.56 4.41
N VAL A 74 4.62 14.39 3.96
CA VAL A 74 3.82 13.43 4.74
C VAL A 74 4.78 12.43 5.38
N VAL A 75 4.80 12.35 6.70
CA VAL A 75 5.80 11.57 7.47
C VAL A 75 5.29 10.19 7.82
N ASN A 76 4.16 10.12 8.49
CA ASN A 76 3.55 8.85 8.87
C ASN A 76 2.25 8.68 8.14
N HIS A 77 1.40 7.80 8.64
CA HIS A 77 0.05 7.63 8.13
C HIS A 77 -0.39 8.84 7.30
N ARG A 78 -1.20 8.69 6.32
CA ARG A 78 -1.56 9.69 5.31
C ARG A 78 -1.84 11.11 5.81
N GLU A 79 -2.21 11.28 7.07
CA GLU A 79 -2.67 12.55 7.64
C GLU A 79 -1.60 13.33 8.40
N ASN A 80 -0.44 12.73 8.69
CA ASN A 80 0.60 13.39 9.45
C ASN A 80 1.56 14.17 8.54
N CYS A 81 1.17 15.39 8.20
CA CYS A 81 2.01 16.31 7.44
C CYS A 81 2.93 17.11 8.37
N CYS A 82 4.19 17.29 7.94
CA CYS A 82 5.15 18.16 8.58
C CYS A 82 5.38 19.40 7.73
N PHE A 83 5.42 20.54 8.38
CA PHE A 83 5.46 21.86 7.80
C PHE A 83 4.26 22.18 6.91
N ASN A 84 4.02 23.45 6.73
CA ASN A 84 3.02 23.95 5.80
C ASN A 84 3.61 25.13 5.03
N LEU A 85 3.50 25.09 3.72
CA LEU A 85 3.89 26.17 2.83
C LEU A 85 2.63 26.85 2.33
N SER A 86 2.51 28.16 2.57
CA SER A 86 1.43 28.95 1.99
C SER A 86 2.00 30.03 1.07
N ALA A 87 1.39 30.17 -0.11
CA ALA A 87 1.58 31.30 -0.99
C ALA A 87 0.38 32.23 -0.86
N PHE A 88 0.63 33.54 -0.78
CA PHE A 88 -0.40 34.54 -0.62
C PHE A 88 -0.05 35.81 -1.39
N GLN A 89 -1.04 36.50 -1.93
CA GLN A 89 -0.87 37.80 -2.55
C GLN A 89 -1.88 38.80 -1.99
N GLY A 90 -1.40 39.83 -1.30
CA GLY A 90 -2.28 40.79 -0.61
C GLY A 90 -1.56 41.70 0.38
N TYR A 91 -2.25 42.07 1.47
CA TYR A 91 -1.73 42.97 2.48
C TYR A 91 -1.20 42.21 3.71
N GLU A 92 -0.16 42.73 4.35
CA GLU A 92 0.48 42.13 5.52
C GLU A 92 -0.50 41.83 6.68
N SER A 93 -1.55 42.64 6.85
CA SER A 93 -2.58 42.41 7.87
C SER A 93 -3.42 41.14 7.69
N GLN A 94 -3.33 40.49 6.53
CA GLN A 94 -4.06 39.27 6.18
C GLN A 94 -3.22 38.00 6.38
N LEU A 95 -1.96 38.13 6.77
CA LEU A 95 -1.05 36.99 6.97
C LEU A 95 -1.53 36.07 8.11
N SER A 96 -1.39 34.80 7.90
CA SER A 96 -1.65 33.72 8.87
C SER A 96 -0.60 32.64 8.72
N PRO A 97 -0.28 31.86 9.78
CA PRO A 97 0.66 30.73 9.68
C PRO A 97 0.28 29.68 8.63
N VAL A 98 -1.01 29.50 8.40
CA VAL A 98 -1.57 28.68 7.33
C VAL A 98 -2.63 29.51 6.62
N ILE A 99 -2.53 29.60 5.32
CA ILE A 99 -3.55 30.25 4.48
C ILE A 99 -4.46 29.17 3.93
N ARG A 100 -5.74 29.24 4.29
CA ARG A 100 -6.79 28.46 3.64
C ARG A 100 -7.17 29.19 2.35
N THR A 101 -7.07 28.52 1.22
CA THR A 101 -7.35 29.10 -0.09
C THR A 101 -8.20 28.21 -0.95
N ASP A 102 -9.03 28.80 -1.82
CA ASP A 102 -9.68 28.10 -2.92
C ASP A 102 -8.65 27.65 -3.96
N TYR A 103 -9.07 26.79 -4.85
CA TYR A 103 -8.22 26.29 -5.94
C TYR A 103 -9.01 25.99 -7.20
N ASP A 104 -8.37 26.20 -8.34
CA ASP A 104 -8.89 25.91 -9.67
C ASP A 104 -7.84 25.25 -10.55
N ASN A 105 -8.28 24.64 -11.67
CA ASN A 105 -7.41 24.08 -12.71
C ASN A 105 -6.35 23.11 -12.18
N GLU A 106 -6.69 22.36 -11.12
CA GLU A 106 -5.78 21.43 -10.47
C GLU A 106 -5.36 20.31 -11.42
N GLN A 107 -4.06 20.06 -11.48
CA GLN A 107 -3.46 18.94 -12.20
C GLN A 107 -2.49 18.22 -11.27
N ILE A 108 -2.67 16.92 -11.12
CA ILE A 108 -1.79 16.06 -10.32
C ILE A 108 -1.30 14.92 -11.19
N MET A 109 0.02 14.77 -11.26
CA MET A 109 0.73 13.64 -11.85
C MET A 109 1.67 13.06 -10.80
N PRO A 110 2.15 11.84 -10.92
CA PRO A 110 3.07 11.26 -9.93
C PRO A 110 4.27 12.12 -9.57
N TYR A 111 4.73 12.95 -10.49
CA TYR A 111 5.94 13.77 -10.40
C TYR A 111 5.69 15.28 -10.47
N TYR A 112 4.43 15.73 -10.52
CA TYR A 112 4.10 17.14 -10.77
C TYR A 112 2.73 17.50 -10.23
N TYR A 113 2.65 18.67 -9.63
CA TYR A 113 1.44 19.33 -9.18
C TYR A 113 1.33 20.72 -9.81
N LYS A 114 0.12 21.14 -10.15
CA LYS A 114 -0.22 22.50 -10.57
C LYS A 114 -1.62 22.83 -10.12
N SER A 115 -1.82 24.08 -9.64
CA SER A 115 -3.14 24.64 -9.36
C SER A 115 -3.09 26.17 -9.43
N ASP A 116 -4.23 26.78 -9.74
CA ASP A 116 -4.46 28.20 -9.61
C ASP A 116 -5.17 28.44 -8.25
N ILE A 117 -4.56 29.20 -7.33
CA ILE A 117 -5.02 29.39 -5.95
C ILE A 117 -5.25 30.88 -5.65
N ASP A 118 -5.89 31.16 -4.51
CA ASP A 118 -6.18 32.50 -4.01
C ASP A 118 -6.99 33.34 -5.03
N ASN A 119 -8.19 32.85 -5.37
CA ASN A 119 -9.05 33.41 -6.43
C ASN A 119 -8.29 33.58 -7.77
N GLN A 120 -7.50 32.57 -8.14
CA GLN A 120 -6.68 32.54 -9.36
C GLN A 120 -5.58 33.64 -9.43
N GLN A 121 -5.24 34.23 -8.27
CA GLN A 121 -4.18 35.26 -8.21
C GLN A 121 -2.78 34.64 -8.24
N ILE A 122 -2.65 33.36 -7.89
CA ILE A 122 -1.38 32.66 -7.82
C ILE A 122 -1.46 31.35 -8.57
N LYS A 123 -0.54 31.12 -9.50
CA LYS A 123 -0.30 29.80 -10.07
C LYS A 123 0.80 29.12 -9.26
N ALA A 124 0.44 28.03 -8.58
CA ALA A 124 1.37 27.20 -7.82
C ALA A 124 1.71 25.94 -8.60
N GLU A 125 3.00 25.68 -8.78
CA GLU A 125 3.54 24.48 -9.41
C GLU A 125 4.55 23.83 -8.46
N PHE A 126 4.61 22.47 -8.45
CA PHE A 126 5.49 21.72 -7.55
C PHE A 126 6.03 20.47 -8.26
N THR A 127 7.29 20.13 -8.02
CA THR A 127 7.90 18.88 -8.49
C THR A 127 8.95 18.36 -7.49
N PRO A 128 8.86 17.07 -7.06
CA PRO A 128 9.78 16.47 -6.11
C PRO A 128 10.95 15.75 -6.77
N THR A 129 11.98 15.55 -5.96
CA THR A 129 12.98 14.48 -6.08
C THR A 129 12.81 13.49 -4.91
N TYR A 130 13.82 12.70 -4.55
CA TYR A 130 13.69 11.73 -3.46
C TYR A 130 13.66 12.41 -2.08
N ARG A 131 14.45 13.48 -1.86
CA ARG A 131 14.63 14.17 -0.56
C ARG A 131 14.49 15.67 -0.66
N ALA A 132 14.24 16.21 -1.86
CA ALA A 132 14.13 17.63 -2.11
C ALA A 132 12.96 17.91 -3.07
N ALA A 133 12.54 19.17 -3.15
CA ALA A 133 11.54 19.60 -4.10
C ALA A 133 11.69 21.07 -4.47
N ILE A 134 11.02 21.47 -5.55
CA ILE A 134 10.99 22.84 -6.00
C ILE A 134 9.56 23.29 -6.29
N TYR A 135 9.19 24.47 -5.79
CA TYR A 135 7.99 25.22 -6.12
C TYR A 135 8.31 26.29 -7.16
N ARG A 136 7.38 26.54 -8.07
CA ARG A 136 7.32 27.72 -8.92
C ARG A 136 6.00 28.41 -8.66
N LEU A 137 6.06 29.64 -8.12
CA LEU A 137 4.90 30.46 -7.78
C LEU A 137 4.86 31.65 -8.71
N THR A 138 3.75 31.84 -9.43
CA THR A 138 3.53 32.99 -10.34
C THR A 138 2.41 33.83 -9.79
N TYR A 139 2.70 35.09 -9.46
CA TYR A 139 1.77 36.06 -8.93
C TYR A 139 1.21 36.90 -10.06
N THR A 140 -0.11 37.06 -10.12
CA THR A 140 -0.78 37.67 -11.28
C THR A 140 -1.22 39.11 -11.04
N GLN A 141 -1.19 39.60 -9.77
CA GLN A 141 -1.63 40.94 -9.41
C GLN A 141 -0.46 41.85 -9.02
N ASN A 142 -0.69 43.18 -9.12
CA ASN A 142 0.28 44.17 -8.68
C ASN A 142 0.13 44.44 -7.16
N LYS A 143 0.36 43.40 -6.34
CA LYS A 143 0.38 43.41 -4.89
C LYS A 143 1.57 42.61 -4.38
N PRO A 144 2.06 42.84 -3.15
CA PRO A 144 3.11 42.02 -2.58
C PRO A 144 2.74 40.54 -2.58
N GLY A 145 3.66 39.71 -3.05
CA GLY A 145 3.59 38.25 -2.93
C GLY A 145 4.28 37.79 -1.66
N TYR A 146 3.73 36.78 -1.01
CA TYR A 146 4.30 36.20 0.20
C TYR A 146 4.50 34.71 0.07
N LEU A 147 5.60 34.23 0.66
CA LEU A 147 5.87 32.84 0.92
C LEU A 147 5.92 32.64 2.44
N ILE A 148 5.08 31.77 2.96
CA ILE A 148 4.91 31.55 4.39
C ILE A 148 5.25 30.10 4.69
N LEU A 149 6.29 29.86 5.48
CA LEU A 149 6.66 28.52 5.95
C LEU A 149 6.36 28.40 7.44
N ASN A 150 5.46 27.49 7.79
CA ASN A 150 5.05 27.22 9.15
C ASN A 150 5.52 25.83 9.61
N SER A 151 6.14 25.78 10.80
CA SER A 151 6.34 24.54 11.56
C SER A 151 5.24 24.45 12.61
N GLY A 152 4.44 23.38 12.58
CA GLY A 152 3.36 23.19 13.56
C GLY A 152 3.86 23.23 15.02
N ASN A 153 5.03 22.62 15.26
CA ASN A 153 5.76 22.67 16.53
C ASN A 153 7.26 22.43 16.27
N GLY A 154 8.08 23.47 16.40
CA GLY A 154 9.51 23.35 16.11
C GLY A 154 10.28 24.63 16.22
N GLU A 155 11.26 24.82 15.35
CA GLU A 155 12.10 26.01 15.28
C GLU A 155 12.30 26.42 13.83
N MET A 156 12.30 27.73 13.57
CA MET A 156 12.60 28.32 12.27
C MET A 156 13.57 29.48 12.43
N GLU A 157 14.51 29.59 11.49
CA GLU A 157 15.49 30.67 11.39
C GLU A 157 15.61 31.15 9.95
N ILE A 158 15.61 32.47 9.76
CA ILE A 158 15.79 33.14 8.47
C ILE A 158 17.25 33.61 8.34
N GLU A 159 17.86 33.34 7.21
CA GLU A 159 19.20 33.80 6.85
C GLU A 159 19.23 34.21 5.36
N GLY A 160 19.20 35.52 5.09
CA GLY A 160 19.13 36.05 3.73
C GLY A 160 17.88 35.57 2.97
N ASN A 161 18.06 34.83 1.91
CA ASN A 161 16.98 34.21 1.11
C ASN A 161 16.70 32.75 1.49
N SER A 162 17.15 32.30 2.68
CA SER A 162 16.90 30.95 3.16
C SER A 162 16.14 30.90 4.48
N ILE A 163 15.36 29.83 4.66
CA ILE A 163 14.70 29.45 5.91
C ILE A 163 15.17 28.06 6.26
N LYS A 164 15.64 27.88 7.50
CA LYS A 164 16.08 26.59 8.01
C LYS A 164 15.40 26.30 9.35
N GLY A 165 15.24 25.03 9.71
CA GLY A 165 14.62 24.68 10.97
C GLY A 165 14.24 23.20 11.06
N TYR A 166 13.36 22.92 12.02
CA TYR A 166 12.82 21.58 12.19
C TYR A 166 11.38 21.62 12.71
N GLN A 167 10.68 20.52 12.52
CA GLN A 167 9.40 20.23 13.17
C GLN A 167 9.50 18.94 13.98
N ASN A 168 9.00 18.97 15.22
CA ASN A 168 8.82 17.75 16.01
C ASN A 168 7.59 17.00 15.53
N THR A 169 7.69 15.67 15.47
CA THR A 169 6.59 14.79 15.14
C THR A 169 6.51 13.63 16.15
N TRP A 170 5.63 12.68 15.94
CA TRP A 170 5.41 11.58 16.88
C TRP A 170 6.70 10.78 17.14
N GLY A 171 6.74 10.07 18.27
CA GLY A 171 7.89 9.24 18.65
C GLY A 171 9.17 10.02 18.96
N ASN A 172 9.07 11.34 19.24
CA ASN A 172 10.22 12.24 19.40
C ASN A 172 11.11 12.32 18.14
N THR A 173 10.57 12.02 16.98
CA THR A 173 11.25 12.18 15.69
C THR A 173 11.23 13.65 15.28
N ARG A 174 12.27 14.12 14.61
CA ARG A 174 12.35 15.45 14.01
C ARG A 174 12.47 15.34 12.51
N VAL A 175 11.77 16.24 11.81
CA VAL A 175 12.00 16.51 10.40
C VAL A 175 12.70 17.85 10.29
N TYR A 176 13.86 17.87 9.66
CA TYR A 176 14.65 19.07 9.40
C TYR A 176 14.39 19.56 7.98
N ILE A 177 14.43 20.87 7.80
CA ILE A 177 14.23 21.52 6.50
C ILE A 177 15.30 22.60 6.26
N TYR A 178 15.72 22.72 5.01
CA TYR A 178 16.44 23.85 4.48
C TYR A 178 15.74 24.28 3.18
N LEU A 179 15.21 25.49 3.15
CA LEU A 179 14.51 26.10 2.01
C LEU A 179 15.25 27.36 1.58
N GLU A 180 15.36 27.58 0.27
CA GLU A 180 15.89 28.84 -0.28
C GLU A 180 15.11 29.27 -1.53
N THR A 181 15.12 30.58 -1.81
CA THR A 181 14.49 31.18 -2.99
C THR A 181 15.52 31.74 -3.97
N ASP A 182 15.17 31.73 -5.26
CA ASP A 182 16.03 32.25 -6.35
C ASP A 182 16.15 33.80 -6.30
N ILE A 183 15.27 34.47 -5.58
CA ILE A 183 15.22 35.92 -5.42
C ILE A 183 15.34 36.26 -3.93
N ILE A 184 16.15 37.25 -3.61
CA ILE A 184 16.23 37.79 -2.25
C ILE A 184 14.91 38.50 -1.92
N PRO A 185 14.23 38.17 -0.80
CA PRO A 185 12.99 38.82 -0.42
C PRO A 185 13.22 40.30 -0.14
N SER A 186 12.28 41.14 -0.55
CA SER A 186 12.31 42.58 -0.24
C SER A 186 12.14 42.85 1.27
N LYS A 187 11.45 41.93 1.96
CA LYS A 187 11.20 41.95 3.39
C LYS A 187 11.06 40.55 3.92
N SER A 188 11.60 40.28 5.11
CA SER A 188 11.45 38.99 5.78
C SER A 188 11.26 39.19 7.29
N GLY A 189 10.70 38.20 7.97
CA GLY A 189 10.51 38.22 9.41
C GLY A 189 9.70 37.05 9.96
N ILE A 190 9.48 37.09 11.26
CA ILE A 190 8.70 36.06 11.97
C ILE A 190 7.26 36.56 12.14
N LEU A 191 6.31 35.70 11.78
CA LEU A 191 4.89 35.96 11.98
C LEU A 191 4.46 35.42 13.36
N LYS A 192 4.01 36.30 14.21
CA LYS A 192 3.43 35.98 15.52
C LYS A 192 2.20 36.83 15.78
N ASP A 193 1.13 36.20 16.27
CA ASP A 193 -0.15 36.88 16.57
C ASP A 193 -0.65 37.74 15.39
N LYS A 194 -0.52 37.23 14.17
CA LYS A 194 -0.87 37.91 12.90
C LYS A 194 -0.06 39.18 12.60
N LYS A 195 1.06 39.39 13.27
CA LYS A 195 1.96 40.51 13.04
C LYS A 195 3.32 40.04 12.55
N LEU A 196 3.78 40.60 11.44
CA LEU A 196 5.11 40.34 10.91
C LEU A 196 6.15 41.18 11.66
N ASN A 197 7.05 40.52 12.37
CA ASN A 197 8.17 41.19 13.05
C ASN A 197 9.45 41.00 12.22
N THR A 198 9.85 42.07 11.51
CA THR A 198 11.03 42.06 10.63
C THR A 198 12.36 42.22 11.38
N ALA A 199 12.33 42.62 12.66
CA ALA A 199 13.52 42.62 13.51
C ALA A 199 13.88 41.26 14.08
N GLN A 200 12.98 40.27 13.94
CA GLN A 200 13.18 38.94 14.44
C GLN A 200 13.43 37.96 13.27
N THR A 201 14.49 37.17 13.37
CA THR A 201 14.87 36.17 12.37
C THR A 201 14.74 34.74 12.88
N LYS A 202 14.44 34.55 14.17
CA LYS A 202 14.35 33.21 14.79
C LYS A 202 13.10 33.08 15.66
N THR A 203 12.46 31.91 15.62
CA THR A 203 11.30 31.57 16.45
C THR A 203 11.31 30.11 16.81
N SER A 204 10.65 29.72 17.91
CA SER A 204 10.46 28.34 18.34
C SER A 204 9.12 28.14 19.05
N GLY A 205 8.65 26.90 19.11
CA GLY A 205 7.39 26.48 19.72
C GLY A 205 6.29 26.23 18.70
N ASP A 206 5.05 26.34 19.16
CA ASP A 206 3.87 26.12 18.31
C ASP A 206 3.72 27.22 17.27
N ASN A 207 3.38 26.80 16.04
CA ASN A 207 3.25 27.72 14.89
C ASN A 207 4.47 28.64 14.70
N SER A 208 5.66 28.05 14.72
CA SER A 208 6.91 28.75 14.37
C SER A 208 6.89 29.08 12.88
N CYS A 209 6.64 30.36 12.55
CA CYS A 209 6.28 30.80 11.21
C CYS A 209 7.25 31.87 10.69
N ALA A 210 7.92 31.53 9.57
CA ALA A 210 8.81 32.42 8.83
C ALA A 210 8.13 32.91 7.56
N VAL A 211 8.32 34.20 7.22
CA VAL A 211 7.68 34.86 6.07
C VAL A 211 8.71 35.56 5.21
N PHE A 212 8.63 35.34 3.90
CA PHE A 212 9.27 36.13 2.87
C PHE A 212 8.24 36.98 2.12
N CYS A 213 8.56 38.25 1.83
CA CYS A 213 7.77 39.14 1.01
C CYS A 213 8.55 39.51 -0.26
N PHE A 214 7.86 39.54 -1.39
CA PHE A 214 8.42 39.80 -2.72
C PHE A 214 7.63 40.94 -3.39
N ASP A 215 8.09 42.18 -3.23
CA ASP A 215 7.47 43.34 -3.87
C ASP A 215 7.85 43.39 -5.36
N GLY A 216 6.84 43.58 -6.21
CA GLY A 216 7.05 43.74 -7.66
C GLY A 216 7.55 42.53 -8.42
N GLN A 217 7.63 41.37 -7.78
CA GLN A 217 8.00 40.11 -8.42
C GLN A 217 6.76 39.38 -8.96
N THR A 218 6.86 38.90 -10.18
CA THR A 218 5.77 38.12 -10.82
C THR A 218 5.97 36.62 -10.71
N GLN A 219 7.20 36.14 -10.50
CA GLN A 219 7.52 34.75 -10.32
C GLN A 219 8.66 34.58 -9.33
N ILE A 220 8.55 33.57 -8.48
CA ILE A 220 9.63 33.09 -7.62
C ILE A 220 9.73 31.58 -7.69
N ASN A 221 10.95 31.06 -7.58
CA ASN A 221 11.17 29.63 -7.34
C ASN A 221 11.69 29.46 -5.92
N ALA A 222 11.08 28.52 -5.19
CA ALA A 222 11.52 28.10 -3.88
C ALA A 222 11.87 26.62 -3.91
N ARG A 223 13.10 26.26 -3.53
CA ARG A 223 13.51 24.85 -3.45
C ARG A 223 13.86 24.50 -2.01
N TYR A 224 13.61 23.28 -1.62
CA TYR A 224 13.92 22.82 -0.27
C TYR A 224 14.39 21.38 -0.26
N GLY A 225 15.19 21.05 0.76
CA GLY A 225 15.54 19.68 1.12
C GLY A 225 15.06 19.37 2.53
N ILE A 226 14.78 18.11 2.76
CA ILE A 226 14.39 17.58 4.07
C ILE A 226 15.40 16.55 4.54
N SER A 227 15.43 16.30 5.86
CA SER A 227 16.26 15.28 6.49
C SER A 227 15.63 14.79 7.80
N PHE A 228 15.90 13.54 8.16
CA PHE A 228 15.65 13.04 9.52
C PHE A 228 16.91 13.08 10.39
N ILE A 229 18.03 13.58 9.86
CA ILE A 229 19.35 13.60 10.53
C ILE A 229 19.67 14.98 11.07
N SER A 230 19.72 16.02 10.21
CA SER A 230 20.06 17.39 10.60
C SER A 230 19.68 18.42 9.54
N ILE A 231 19.76 19.73 9.90
CA ILE A 231 19.59 20.85 8.97
C ILE A 231 20.67 20.83 7.87
N GLU A 232 21.93 20.53 8.27
CA GLU A 232 23.06 20.45 7.34
C GLU A 232 22.84 19.35 6.30
N GLN A 233 22.28 18.21 6.74
CA GLN A 233 21.95 17.11 5.82
C GLN A 233 20.79 17.50 4.91
N ALA A 234 19.76 18.20 5.41
CA ALA A 234 18.67 18.72 4.57
C ALA A 234 19.21 19.63 3.46
N LYS A 235 20.14 20.55 3.81
CA LYS A 235 20.83 21.42 2.84
C LYS A 235 21.62 20.61 1.83
N LYS A 236 22.35 19.59 2.27
CA LYS A 236 23.15 18.74 1.39
C LYS A 236 22.26 17.91 0.43
N ASN A 237 21.14 17.38 0.92
CA ASN A 237 20.15 16.69 0.10
C ASN A 237 19.63 17.61 -1.01
N LEU A 238 19.29 18.86 -0.66
CA LEU A 238 18.87 19.86 -1.65
C LEU A 238 19.95 20.11 -2.70
N GLN A 239 21.19 20.37 -2.28
CA GLN A 239 22.29 20.68 -3.18
C GLN A 239 22.62 19.51 -4.14
N ASN A 240 22.52 18.28 -3.66
CA ASN A 240 22.77 17.08 -4.44
C ASN A 240 21.66 16.81 -5.47
N GLU A 241 20.40 16.98 -5.08
CA GLU A 241 19.27 16.56 -5.91
C GLU A 241 18.70 17.67 -6.79
N ILE A 242 18.73 18.92 -6.33
CA ILE A 242 18.28 20.10 -7.07
C ILE A 242 19.34 21.21 -6.95
N PRO A 243 20.47 21.11 -7.69
CA PRO A 243 21.59 22.05 -7.55
C PRO A 243 21.31 23.45 -8.10
N ASP A 244 20.27 23.59 -8.91
CA ASP A 244 19.87 24.85 -9.53
C ASP A 244 18.35 25.05 -9.45
N PHE A 245 17.83 26.23 -9.82
CA PHE A 245 16.41 26.55 -9.83
C PHE A 245 15.69 26.14 -11.14
N ASN A 246 16.21 25.16 -11.88
CA ASN A 246 15.60 24.72 -13.12
C ASN A 246 14.44 23.75 -12.87
N PHE A 247 13.25 24.33 -12.67
CA PHE A 247 12.02 23.61 -12.42
C PHE A 247 11.70 22.55 -13.48
N ASP A 248 11.80 22.91 -14.75
CA ASP A 248 11.39 22.03 -15.84
C ASP A 248 12.36 20.84 -16.03
N LYS A 249 13.65 21.02 -15.72
CA LYS A 249 14.64 19.92 -15.67
C LYS A 249 14.25 18.92 -14.58
N THR A 250 13.94 19.37 -13.38
CA THR A 250 13.52 18.52 -12.25
C THR A 250 12.24 17.77 -12.60
N LYS A 251 11.22 18.46 -13.12
CA LYS A 251 9.96 17.86 -13.57
C LYS A 251 10.16 16.77 -14.63
N ASN A 252 10.96 17.05 -15.65
CA ASN A 252 11.22 16.09 -16.73
C ASN A 252 11.99 14.86 -16.23
N ASN A 253 12.91 15.04 -15.27
CA ASN A 253 13.62 13.94 -14.65
C ASN A 253 12.66 13.06 -13.83
N GLY A 254 11.76 13.64 -13.05
CA GLY A 254 10.73 12.90 -12.32
C GLY A 254 9.84 12.05 -13.25
N ARG A 255 9.43 12.62 -14.40
CA ARG A 255 8.69 11.90 -15.44
C ARG A 255 9.48 10.69 -15.98
N LYS A 256 10.78 10.87 -16.22
CA LYS A 256 11.66 9.80 -16.70
C LYS A 256 11.75 8.66 -15.67
N ILE A 257 12.01 8.98 -14.40
CA ILE A 257 12.11 8.02 -13.30
C ILE A 257 10.83 7.19 -13.21
N TRP A 258 9.67 7.82 -13.25
CA TRP A 258 8.40 7.12 -13.22
C TRP A 258 8.16 6.21 -14.43
N ASN A 259 8.53 6.64 -15.62
CA ASN A 259 8.44 5.78 -16.80
C ASN A 259 9.38 4.57 -16.74
N GLU A 260 10.54 4.70 -16.09
CA GLU A 260 11.44 3.58 -15.84
C GLU A 260 10.85 2.59 -14.84
N ALA A 261 10.28 3.08 -13.74
CA ALA A 261 9.65 2.24 -12.71
C ALA A 261 8.41 1.51 -13.23
N LEU A 262 7.45 2.24 -13.79
CA LEU A 262 6.21 1.67 -14.32
C LEU A 262 6.44 0.81 -15.58
N GLY A 263 7.47 1.12 -16.38
CA GLY A 263 7.87 0.37 -17.56
C GLY A 263 8.51 -0.99 -17.27
N LYS A 264 8.67 -1.39 -16.02
CA LYS A 264 9.03 -2.77 -15.64
C LYS A 264 7.93 -3.74 -15.98
N ILE A 265 6.68 -3.28 -16.02
CA ILE A 265 5.53 -4.06 -16.49
C ILE A 265 4.87 -3.30 -17.64
N GLU A 266 5.02 -3.82 -18.86
CA GLU A 266 4.41 -3.26 -20.05
C GLU A 266 3.16 -4.04 -20.43
N VAL A 267 2.02 -3.37 -20.66
CA VAL A 267 0.76 -3.99 -21.07
C VAL A 267 0.33 -3.52 -22.46
N LYS A 268 -0.23 -4.45 -23.27
CA LYS A 268 -0.78 -4.14 -24.59
C LYS A 268 -2.16 -4.78 -24.78
N GLY A 269 -3.02 -4.12 -25.52
CA GLY A 269 -4.44 -4.49 -25.64
C GLY A 269 -5.22 -4.01 -24.42
N GLY A 270 -6.40 -4.59 -24.19
CA GLY A 270 -7.33 -4.09 -23.18
C GLY A 270 -7.91 -2.72 -23.53
N ILE A 271 -8.84 -2.23 -22.71
CA ILE A 271 -9.40 -0.89 -22.86
C ILE A 271 -8.53 0.16 -22.14
N GLU A 272 -8.66 1.44 -22.52
CA GLU A 272 -7.83 2.52 -21.95
C GLU A 272 -8.05 2.70 -20.45
N ASN A 273 -9.29 2.51 -19.96
CA ASN A 273 -9.58 2.57 -18.53
C ASN A 273 -8.86 1.47 -17.75
N ASP A 274 -8.76 0.24 -18.28
CA ASP A 274 -8.02 -0.84 -17.64
C ASP A 274 -6.52 -0.50 -17.51
N LYS A 275 -5.94 0.14 -18.53
CA LYS A 275 -4.54 0.61 -18.43
C LYS A 275 -4.38 1.68 -17.36
N THR A 276 -5.35 2.59 -17.24
CA THR A 276 -5.34 3.62 -16.19
C THR A 276 -5.44 2.98 -14.80
N VAL A 277 -6.37 2.06 -14.59
CA VAL A 277 -6.49 1.32 -13.33
C VAL A 277 -5.20 0.56 -13.02
N PHE A 278 -4.64 -0.16 -14.00
CA PHE A 278 -3.41 -0.94 -13.84
C PHE A 278 -2.21 -0.07 -13.44
N TYR A 279 -1.91 0.99 -14.22
CA TYR A 279 -0.74 1.84 -13.95
C TYR A 279 -0.92 2.73 -12.73
N THR A 280 -2.16 3.12 -12.40
CA THR A 280 -2.44 3.83 -11.14
C THR A 280 -2.22 2.91 -9.94
N SER A 281 -2.66 1.67 -10.02
CA SER A 281 -2.39 0.68 -8.96
C SER A 281 -0.90 0.37 -8.84
N LEU A 282 -0.19 0.20 -9.95
CA LEU A 282 1.27 -0.01 -9.93
C LEU A 282 2.02 1.19 -9.34
N TYR A 283 1.60 2.44 -9.64
CA TYR A 283 2.13 3.65 -9.05
C TYR A 283 1.97 3.64 -7.51
N ARG A 284 0.80 3.23 -6.98
CA ARG A 284 0.56 3.18 -5.55
C ARG A 284 1.41 2.14 -4.83
N CYS A 285 1.78 1.04 -5.49
CA CYS A 285 2.72 0.05 -4.93
C CYS A 285 4.13 0.61 -4.67
N TYR A 286 4.47 1.77 -5.24
CA TYR A 286 5.73 2.49 -5.02
C TYR A 286 5.62 3.65 -4.02
N GLU A 287 4.44 3.89 -3.45
CA GLU A 287 4.26 4.94 -2.44
C GLU A 287 4.92 4.55 -1.10
N ARG A 288 4.96 3.26 -0.78
CA ARG A 288 5.53 2.68 0.44
C ARG A 288 6.29 1.38 0.15
N PRO A 289 7.22 0.97 1.05
CA PRO A 289 7.87 1.79 2.07
C PRO A 289 8.76 2.88 1.46
N VAL A 290 9.17 3.84 2.29
CA VAL A 290 10.03 4.94 1.87
C VAL A 290 11.49 4.72 2.26
N ASN A 291 12.40 5.08 1.35
CA ASN A 291 13.84 5.07 1.59
C ASN A 291 14.24 6.34 2.34
N ILE A 292 14.73 6.20 3.57
CA ILE A 292 15.20 7.32 4.39
C ILE A 292 16.71 7.34 4.60
N SER A 293 17.48 6.60 3.80
CA SER A 293 18.94 6.73 3.78
C SER A 293 19.37 8.07 3.19
N GLU A 294 20.34 8.70 3.82
CA GLU A 294 20.89 10.01 3.48
C GLU A 294 22.42 9.94 3.49
N ASP A 295 23.05 9.91 2.32
CA ASP A 295 24.52 9.84 2.13
C ASP A 295 25.20 8.69 2.92
N GLY A 296 24.59 7.51 2.95
CA GLY A 296 25.15 6.34 3.64
C GLY A 296 24.79 6.27 5.13
N TYR A 297 23.86 7.11 5.59
CA TYR A 297 23.36 7.13 6.97
C TYR A 297 21.83 7.13 6.99
N TYR A 298 21.25 6.71 8.10
CA TYR A 298 19.79 6.77 8.33
C TYR A 298 19.48 7.02 9.82
N TYR A 299 18.36 7.67 10.09
CA TYR A 299 17.79 7.77 11.42
C TYR A 299 16.95 6.53 11.72
N CYS A 300 17.16 5.88 12.86
CA CYS A 300 16.34 4.76 13.33
C CYS A 300 15.49 5.20 14.52
N ALA A 301 14.18 5.12 14.40
CA ALA A 301 13.27 5.48 15.48
C ALA A 301 13.26 4.43 16.63
N SER A 302 13.72 3.19 16.40
CA SER A 302 13.76 2.15 17.43
C SER A 302 14.68 2.51 18.59
N ASP A 303 15.83 3.15 18.32
CA ASP A 303 16.80 3.61 19.34
C ASP A 303 17.04 5.13 19.31
N ARG A 304 16.39 5.86 18.38
CA ARG A 304 16.47 7.31 18.17
C ARG A 304 17.88 7.82 17.85
N LYS A 305 18.62 7.04 17.09
CA LYS A 305 20.00 7.38 16.68
C LYS A 305 20.16 7.35 15.16
N VAL A 306 21.27 7.94 14.73
CA VAL A 306 21.72 7.89 13.34
C VAL A 306 22.74 6.74 13.20
N HIS A 307 22.54 5.91 12.20
CA HIS A 307 23.38 4.74 11.89
C HIS A 307 23.92 4.81 10.47
N LYS A 308 24.97 4.05 10.17
CA LYS A 308 25.42 3.79 8.79
C LYS A 308 24.53 2.75 8.14
N ASP A 309 24.28 2.91 6.85
CA ASP A 309 23.48 1.96 6.07
C ASP A 309 24.28 0.76 5.54
N ASP A 310 25.62 0.81 5.64
CA ASP A 310 26.54 -0.26 5.23
C ASP A 310 26.26 -0.82 3.82
N GLY A 311 25.80 0.05 2.90
CA GLY A 311 25.52 -0.29 1.52
C GLY A 311 24.11 -0.89 1.29
N HIS A 312 23.28 -0.98 2.33
CA HIS A 312 21.86 -1.33 2.24
C HIS A 312 21.01 -0.15 2.66
N ALA A 313 20.27 0.42 1.72
CA ALA A 313 19.39 1.55 1.99
C ALA A 313 18.36 1.18 3.07
N TYR A 314 18.05 2.12 3.97
CA TYR A 314 17.09 1.90 5.04
C TYR A 314 15.69 2.34 4.63
N TYR A 315 14.78 1.38 4.65
CA TYR A 315 13.36 1.54 4.33
C TYR A 315 12.49 1.44 5.58
N THR A 316 11.46 2.25 5.63
CA THR A 316 10.45 2.22 6.70
C THR A 316 9.11 2.73 6.18
N ASP A 317 8.08 2.80 7.03
CA ASP A 317 6.71 3.20 6.66
C ASP A 317 6.04 2.14 5.78
N ASP A 318 5.89 0.94 6.33
CA ASP A 318 5.21 -0.19 5.68
C ASP A 318 4.06 -0.70 6.54
N TRP A 319 3.02 -1.15 5.89
CA TRP A 319 1.82 -1.69 6.50
C TRP A 319 1.80 -3.20 6.31
N LEU A 320 2.69 -3.88 7.07
CA LEU A 320 3.00 -5.30 6.87
C LEU A 320 1.80 -6.24 6.95
N TRP A 321 0.77 -5.89 7.73
CA TRP A 321 -0.47 -6.68 7.80
C TRP A 321 -1.21 -6.74 6.46
N ASP A 322 -1.05 -5.70 5.63
CA ASP A 322 -1.67 -5.55 4.32
C ASP A 322 -0.71 -5.97 3.20
N THR A 323 0.50 -5.44 3.22
CA THR A 323 1.47 -5.49 2.13
C THR A 323 2.13 -6.85 1.94
N TYR A 324 2.21 -7.71 3.00
CA TYR A 324 2.79 -9.05 2.89
C TYR A 324 2.07 -9.91 1.85
N ARG A 325 0.77 -9.67 1.62
CA ARG A 325 -0.09 -10.50 0.77
C ARG A 325 0.32 -10.45 -0.69
N ALA A 326 0.66 -9.27 -1.23
CA ALA A 326 0.98 -9.15 -2.64
C ALA A 326 2.03 -8.06 -2.95
N THR A 327 2.19 -7.01 -2.14
CA THR A 327 3.13 -5.93 -2.45
C THR A 327 4.59 -6.39 -2.34
N HIS A 328 4.97 -7.10 -1.28
CA HIS A 328 6.28 -7.74 -1.15
C HIS A 328 6.50 -8.81 -2.24
N PRO A 329 5.56 -9.74 -2.51
CA PRO A 329 5.67 -10.65 -3.65
C PRO A 329 5.86 -9.97 -5.01
N LEU A 330 5.24 -8.79 -5.25
CA LEU A 330 5.42 -8.02 -6.48
C LEU A 330 6.85 -7.47 -6.58
N ARG A 331 7.40 -6.92 -5.49
CA ARG A 331 8.79 -6.42 -5.45
C ARG A 331 9.80 -7.54 -5.71
N ILE A 332 9.58 -8.73 -5.17
CA ILE A 332 10.44 -9.90 -5.47
C ILE A 332 10.53 -10.13 -6.98
N LEU A 333 9.45 -9.93 -7.73
CA LEU A 333 9.46 -10.10 -9.18
C LEU A 333 10.23 -8.98 -9.91
N ILE A 334 10.00 -7.70 -9.54
CA ILE A 334 10.42 -6.56 -10.35
C ILE A 334 11.49 -5.68 -9.70
N ASP A 335 11.72 -5.80 -8.40
CA ASP A 335 12.61 -4.96 -7.59
C ASP A 335 13.28 -5.73 -6.44
N ALA A 336 13.82 -6.92 -6.72
CA ALA A 336 14.38 -7.82 -5.70
C ALA A 336 15.48 -7.20 -4.83
N ASP A 337 16.32 -6.29 -5.39
CA ASP A 337 17.34 -5.60 -4.61
C ASP A 337 16.72 -4.64 -3.59
N VAL A 338 15.67 -3.92 -4.00
CA VAL A 338 14.89 -3.05 -3.10
C VAL A 338 14.22 -3.89 -2.01
N GLU A 339 13.64 -5.04 -2.37
CA GLU A 339 13.04 -5.95 -1.39
C GLU A 339 14.07 -6.48 -0.39
N ASN A 340 15.27 -6.87 -0.83
CA ASN A 340 16.36 -7.24 0.09
C ASN A 340 16.69 -6.10 1.08
N ASP A 341 16.81 -4.86 0.60
CA ASP A 341 17.09 -3.72 1.46
C ASP A 341 15.96 -3.43 2.46
N ILE A 342 14.70 -3.63 2.06
CA ILE A 342 13.52 -3.53 2.94
C ILE A 342 13.63 -4.58 4.07
N LEU A 343 13.89 -5.85 3.74
CA LEU A 343 14.02 -6.91 4.73
C LEU A 343 15.20 -6.68 5.67
N VAL A 344 16.35 -6.23 5.15
CA VAL A 344 17.51 -5.82 5.96
C VAL A 344 17.11 -4.67 6.90
N SER A 345 16.33 -3.71 6.44
CA SER A 345 15.88 -2.58 7.26
C SER A 345 15.00 -3.02 8.44
N PHE A 346 14.07 -3.96 8.19
CA PHE A 346 13.22 -4.50 9.26
C PHE A 346 14.00 -5.33 10.26
N ILE A 347 14.99 -6.10 9.82
CA ILE A 347 15.91 -6.83 10.70
C ILE A 347 16.72 -5.85 11.58
N ARG A 348 17.25 -4.76 10.99
CA ARG A 348 17.96 -3.71 11.71
C ARG A 348 17.07 -2.98 12.72
N ALA A 349 15.84 -2.65 12.34
CA ALA A 349 14.88 -2.03 13.23
C ALA A 349 14.60 -2.91 14.47
N ALA A 350 14.50 -4.22 14.28
CA ALA A 350 14.36 -5.18 15.36
C ALA A 350 15.65 -5.26 16.21
N GLU A 351 16.82 -5.38 15.58
CA GLU A 351 18.12 -5.47 16.26
C GLU A 351 18.40 -4.27 17.16
N LEU A 352 18.02 -3.06 16.69
CA LEU A 352 18.21 -1.79 17.41
C LEU A 352 17.13 -1.51 18.46
N SER A 353 16.04 -2.28 18.45
CA SER A 353 14.99 -2.14 19.46
C SER A 353 15.34 -2.86 20.75
N GLU A 354 14.89 -2.34 21.89
CA GLU A 354 15.14 -2.93 23.22
C GLU A 354 14.67 -4.39 23.31
N LYS A 355 13.49 -4.68 22.77
CA LYS A 355 12.85 -6.02 22.82
C LYS A 355 13.32 -6.94 21.69
N GLN A 356 13.93 -6.42 20.66
CA GLN A 356 14.34 -7.16 19.46
C GLN A 356 13.17 -7.90 18.77
N TRP A 357 11.97 -7.36 18.83
CA TRP A 357 10.83 -7.90 18.11
C TRP A 357 10.80 -7.37 16.68
N PHE A 358 10.57 -8.26 15.73
CA PHE A 358 10.38 -7.87 14.34
C PHE A 358 9.21 -6.87 14.23
N PRO A 359 9.31 -5.83 13.39
CA PRO A 359 8.25 -4.84 13.27
C PRO A 359 6.97 -5.47 12.71
N THR A 360 5.82 -4.96 13.16
CA THR A 360 4.49 -5.38 12.68
C THR A 360 3.86 -4.31 11.80
N PHE A 361 4.18 -3.04 12.06
CA PHE A 361 3.67 -1.92 11.29
C PHE A 361 4.68 -0.76 11.37
N PRO A 362 5.87 -0.93 10.74
CA PRO A 362 6.95 0.04 10.83
C PRO A 362 6.55 1.40 10.29
N ALA A 363 6.94 2.46 10.98
CA ALA A 363 6.75 3.83 10.56
C ALA A 363 8.04 4.64 10.78
N ILE A 364 8.16 5.80 10.15
CA ILE A 364 9.31 6.70 10.32
C ILE A 364 9.49 7.10 11.79
N THR A 365 8.41 7.16 12.53
CA THR A 365 8.36 7.55 13.96
C THR A 365 8.44 6.38 14.93
N GLY A 366 8.66 5.17 14.43
CA GLY A 366 8.73 3.91 15.17
C GLY A 366 7.64 2.93 14.76
N ASP A 367 7.77 1.68 15.19
CA ASP A 367 6.76 0.66 14.92
C ASP A 367 5.47 0.98 15.69
N SER A 368 4.39 1.22 14.97
CA SER A 368 3.10 1.58 15.56
C SER A 368 2.35 0.39 16.16
N ARG A 369 2.81 -0.84 15.92
CA ARG A 369 2.21 -2.09 16.43
C ARG A 369 0.71 -2.23 16.09
N ARG A 370 0.28 -1.62 15.01
CA ARG A 370 -1.11 -1.70 14.56
C ARG A 370 -1.48 -3.12 14.13
N MET A 371 -2.79 -3.36 14.07
CA MET A 371 -3.41 -4.61 13.63
C MET A 371 -3.10 -5.80 14.56
N ASN A 372 -3.33 -6.99 14.08
CA ASN A 372 -3.10 -8.24 14.80
C ASN A 372 -1.99 -9.07 14.13
N CYS A 373 -1.51 -10.12 14.81
CA CYS A 373 -0.51 -11.07 14.31
C CYS A 373 0.88 -10.46 14.02
N ASN A 374 1.77 -11.24 13.40
CA ASN A 374 3.15 -10.86 13.15
C ASN A 374 3.58 -11.21 11.72
N HIS A 375 2.77 -10.82 10.73
CA HIS A 375 2.91 -11.22 9.33
C HIS A 375 4.22 -10.77 8.63
N GLY A 376 5.06 -9.97 9.30
CA GLY A 376 6.43 -9.74 8.85
C GLY A 376 7.24 -11.02 8.64
N VAL A 377 6.92 -12.11 9.36
CA VAL A 377 7.53 -13.43 9.14
C VAL A 377 7.20 -14.00 7.76
N ALA A 378 6.01 -13.69 7.21
CA ALA A 378 5.60 -14.16 5.89
C ALA A 378 6.43 -13.51 4.78
N THR A 379 6.82 -12.22 4.93
CA THR A 379 7.70 -11.57 3.94
C THR A 379 9.08 -12.22 3.90
N ILE A 380 9.62 -12.61 5.06
CA ILE A 380 10.91 -13.32 5.17
C ILE A 380 10.81 -14.71 4.51
N ALA A 381 9.76 -15.47 4.84
CA ALA A 381 9.55 -16.81 4.30
C ALA A 381 9.38 -16.76 2.77
N ASP A 382 8.54 -15.84 2.26
CA ASP A 382 8.27 -15.69 0.82
C ASP A 382 9.52 -15.29 0.03
N ALA A 383 10.28 -14.33 0.54
CA ALA A 383 11.54 -13.91 -0.07
C ALA A 383 12.55 -15.06 -0.13
N TRP A 384 12.69 -15.83 0.95
CA TRP A 384 13.60 -16.96 1.00
C TRP A 384 13.20 -18.07 0.02
N GLU A 385 11.92 -18.46 0.02
CA GLU A 385 11.39 -19.50 -0.89
C GLU A 385 11.51 -19.10 -2.36
N LYS A 386 11.43 -17.81 -2.66
CA LYS A 386 11.61 -17.26 -4.02
C LYS A 386 13.07 -16.93 -4.37
N GLY A 387 14.01 -17.26 -3.52
CA GLY A 387 15.44 -17.24 -3.83
C GLY A 387 16.21 -15.97 -3.43
N LEU A 388 15.62 -15.03 -2.70
CA LEU A 388 16.36 -13.90 -2.13
C LEU A 388 17.27 -14.39 -1.00
N ARG A 389 18.53 -13.92 -0.99
CA ARG A 389 19.57 -14.42 -0.06
C ARG A 389 20.40 -13.30 0.55
N ASN A 390 20.19 -12.04 0.18
CA ASN A 390 21.03 -10.92 0.61
C ASN A 390 20.53 -10.27 1.91
N PHE A 391 20.08 -11.11 2.86
CA PHE A 391 19.70 -10.72 4.21
C PHE A 391 20.06 -11.84 5.22
N ASP A 392 20.22 -11.50 6.50
CA ASP A 392 20.56 -12.47 7.55
C ASP A 392 19.31 -13.26 7.98
N LEU A 393 19.12 -14.45 7.40
CA LEU A 393 18.00 -15.34 7.71
C LEU A 393 17.97 -15.76 9.18
N LYS A 394 19.14 -15.92 9.82
CA LYS A 394 19.22 -16.35 11.23
C LYS A 394 18.71 -15.26 12.17
N LYS A 395 19.10 -13.99 11.95
CA LYS A 395 18.58 -12.84 12.69
C LYS A 395 17.08 -12.64 12.40
N ALA A 396 16.68 -12.74 11.13
CA ALA A 396 15.26 -12.64 10.75
C ALA A 396 14.42 -13.68 11.50
N TYR A 397 14.86 -14.95 11.53
CA TYR A 397 14.21 -16.00 12.30
C TYR A 397 14.14 -15.68 13.79
N GLU A 398 15.23 -15.26 14.39
CA GLU A 398 15.28 -14.96 15.82
C GLU A 398 14.29 -13.85 16.20
N TYR A 399 14.27 -12.74 15.45
CA TYR A 399 13.45 -11.58 15.79
C TYR A 399 11.96 -11.78 15.47
N THR A 400 11.64 -12.51 14.40
CA THR A 400 10.24 -12.89 14.10
C THR A 400 9.71 -13.87 15.13
N ARG A 401 10.51 -14.88 15.54
CA ARG A 401 10.17 -15.82 16.60
C ARG A 401 9.91 -15.11 17.93
N LYS A 402 10.82 -14.21 18.34
CA LYS A 402 10.64 -13.39 19.55
C LYS A 402 9.35 -12.59 19.51
N GLY A 403 9.03 -11.95 18.37
CA GLY A 403 7.79 -11.20 18.20
C GLY A 403 6.52 -12.05 18.35
N ILE A 404 6.58 -13.34 18.03
CA ILE A 404 5.43 -14.27 18.16
C ILE A 404 5.37 -14.89 19.56
N GLU A 405 6.51 -15.14 20.21
CA GLU A 405 6.56 -15.87 21.50
C GLU A 405 6.65 -14.98 22.73
N GLU A 406 7.28 -13.82 22.62
CA GLU A 406 7.61 -12.94 23.75
C GLU A 406 6.73 -11.68 23.83
N LYS A 407 6.18 -11.22 22.69
CA LYS A 407 5.21 -10.12 22.62
C LYS A 407 3.79 -10.68 22.80
N THR A 408 2.91 -9.93 23.44
CA THR A 408 1.51 -10.34 23.49
C THR A 408 0.87 -10.40 22.09
N LEU A 409 0.02 -11.39 21.88
CA LEU A 409 -0.80 -11.56 20.67
C LEU A 409 -2.02 -10.62 20.64
N ALA A 410 -2.30 -9.91 21.75
CA ALA A 410 -3.38 -8.94 21.80
C ALA A 410 -3.17 -7.86 20.71
N PRO A 411 -4.20 -7.59 19.87
CA PRO A 411 -4.10 -6.59 18.80
C PRO A 411 -3.75 -5.19 19.32
N TRP A 412 -2.97 -4.43 18.54
CA TRP A 412 -2.57 -3.06 18.85
C TRP A 412 -1.84 -2.90 20.18
N SER A 413 -1.17 -3.94 20.64
CA SER A 413 -0.39 -3.94 21.89
C SER A 413 1.08 -4.15 21.63
N SER A 414 1.91 -3.48 22.43
CA SER A 414 3.37 -3.66 22.49
C SER A 414 3.82 -4.25 23.84
N GLY A 415 2.89 -4.83 24.59
CA GLY A 415 3.17 -5.49 25.86
C GLY A 415 3.91 -6.82 25.71
N ASP A 416 4.52 -7.27 26.79
CA ASP A 416 5.09 -8.63 26.87
C ASP A 416 3.98 -9.69 26.89
N ALA A 417 4.30 -10.91 26.47
CA ALA A 417 3.38 -12.05 26.49
C ALA A 417 2.79 -12.28 27.89
N GLY A 418 1.48 -12.29 27.98
CA GLY A 418 0.72 -12.36 29.21
C GLY A 418 -0.11 -13.65 29.36
N TRP A 419 -1.28 -13.49 29.97
CA TRP A 419 -2.19 -14.62 30.20
C TRP A 419 -2.77 -15.20 28.91
N LEU A 420 -3.18 -14.35 27.96
CA LEU A 420 -3.73 -14.78 26.66
C LEU A 420 -2.74 -15.63 25.88
N ASP A 421 -1.49 -15.23 25.90
CA ASP A 421 -0.41 -15.89 25.15
C ASP A 421 -0.07 -17.27 25.72
N ARG A 422 -0.05 -17.39 27.07
CA ARG A 422 0.08 -18.70 27.73
C ARG A 422 -1.11 -19.60 27.43
N PHE A 423 -2.32 -19.06 27.48
CA PHE A 423 -3.53 -19.81 27.12
C PHE A 423 -3.47 -20.32 25.69
N TYR A 424 -3.08 -19.45 24.71
CA TYR A 424 -2.89 -19.86 23.33
C TYR A 424 -1.85 -20.97 23.17
N LYS A 425 -0.72 -20.87 23.86
CA LYS A 425 0.34 -21.88 23.82
C LYS A 425 -0.12 -23.25 24.33
N GLU A 426 -0.97 -23.26 25.35
CA GLU A 426 -1.49 -24.47 25.99
C GLU A 426 -2.69 -25.08 25.24
N ASN A 427 -3.58 -24.25 24.70
CA ASN A 427 -4.88 -24.66 24.16
C ASN A 427 -4.98 -24.50 22.63
N GLY A 428 -4.07 -23.78 22.00
CA GLY A 428 -4.04 -23.55 20.55
C GLY A 428 -5.11 -22.61 20.02
N TYR A 429 -5.69 -21.73 20.86
CA TYR A 429 -6.59 -20.67 20.40
C TYR A 429 -6.65 -19.53 21.42
N ILE A 430 -7.06 -18.34 20.97
CA ILE A 430 -7.35 -17.20 21.86
C ILE A 430 -8.79 -17.33 22.39
N PRO A 431 -9.01 -17.32 23.72
CA PRO A 431 -10.34 -17.49 24.29
C PRO A 431 -11.16 -16.20 24.12
N ALA A 432 -12.39 -16.36 23.61
CA ALA A 432 -13.38 -15.30 23.54
C ALA A 432 -14.02 -15.04 24.92
N LEU A 433 -14.57 -13.83 25.09
CA LEU A 433 -15.46 -13.52 26.19
C LEU A 433 -16.90 -13.89 25.83
N ALA A 434 -17.63 -14.42 26.78
CA ALA A 434 -19.08 -14.61 26.65
C ALA A 434 -19.79 -13.23 26.53
N PRO A 435 -20.97 -13.16 25.90
CA PRO A 435 -21.75 -11.92 25.87
C PRO A 435 -21.97 -11.33 27.27
N GLY A 436 -21.54 -10.07 27.48
CA GLY A 436 -21.63 -9.37 28.76
C GLY A 436 -20.49 -9.67 29.75
N GLU A 437 -19.58 -10.60 29.45
CA GLU A 437 -18.39 -10.83 30.28
C GLU A 437 -17.40 -9.64 30.10
N LYS A 438 -16.84 -9.19 31.22
CA LYS A 438 -15.91 -8.05 31.22
C LYS A 438 -14.49 -8.51 30.93
N GLU A 439 -13.79 -7.73 30.12
CA GLU A 439 -12.36 -7.92 29.92
C GLU A 439 -11.58 -7.65 31.20
N THR A 440 -10.66 -8.54 31.51
CA THR A 440 -9.80 -8.47 32.71
C THR A 440 -8.31 -8.54 32.38
N VAL A 441 -7.97 -8.79 31.13
CA VAL A 441 -6.59 -8.87 30.66
C VAL A 441 -6.09 -7.47 30.31
N PRO A 442 -5.09 -6.94 31.02
CA PRO A 442 -4.70 -5.53 30.89
C PRO A 442 -4.08 -5.17 29.55
N GLU A 443 -3.51 -6.15 28.83
CA GLU A 443 -2.90 -5.95 27.51
C GLU A 443 -3.93 -5.74 26.40
N VAL A 444 -5.19 -6.09 26.64
CA VAL A 444 -6.26 -6.00 25.63
C VAL A 444 -6.72 -4.56 25.47
N ASN A 445 -6.58 -4.02 24.26
CA ASN A 445 -7.07 -2.69 23.93
C ASN A 445 -8.60 -2.61 24.05
N GLY A 446 -9.11 -1.55 24.66
CA GLY A 446 -10.54 -1.39 24.91
C GLY A 446 -11.41 -1.28 23.66
N PHE A 447 -10.88 -0.78 22.54
CA PHE A 447 -11.55 -0.69 21.24
C PHE A 447 -11.29 -1.94 20.39
N GLU A 448 -10.04 -2.37 20.26
CA GLU A 448 -9.63 -3.48 19.39
C GLU A 448 -10.02 -4.85 19.93
N LYS A 449 -10.22 -4.98 21.24
CA LYS A 449 -10.63 -6.24 21.89
C LYS A 449 -9.61 -7.38 21.68
N ARG A 450 -10.05 -8.62 21.89
CA ARG A 450 -9.20 -9.83 21.73
C ARG A 450 -9.05 -10.28 20.29
N GLN A 451 -10.05 -10.08 19.45
CA GLN A 451 -10.14 -10.59 18.09
C GLN A 451 -9.77 -12.10 18.01
N PRO A 452 -10.43 -12.98 18.80
CA PRO A 452 -9.92 -14.34 19.03
C PRO A 452 -9.78 -15.17 17.76
N ILE A 453 -10.67 -15.01 16.78
CA ILE A 453 -10.58 -15.76 15.51
C ILE A 453 -9.43 -15.27 14.64
N PRO A 454 -9.36 -13.99 14.22
CA PRO A 454 -8.24 -13.52 13.39
C PRO A 454 -6.87 -13.77 14.02
N VAL A 455 -6.74 -13.56 15.33
CA VAL A 455 -5.45 -13.78 16.03
C VAL A 455 -5.08 -15.26 16.04
N THR A 456 -6.04 -16.17 16.25
CA THR A 456 -5.77 -17.62 16.19
C THR A 456 -5.37 -18.06 14.80
N LEU A 457 -6.11 -17.64 13.74
CA LEU A 457 -5.84 -18.02 12.36
C LEU A 457 -4.52 -17.43 11.86
N GLY A 458 -4.33 -16.14 12.06
CA GLY A 458 -3.13 -15.44 11.60
C GLY A 458 -1.87 -15.91 12.32
N THR A 459 -1.92 -16.17 13.64
CA THR A 459 -0.78 -16.74 14.37
C THR A 459 -0.46 -18.16 13.88
N ALA A 460 -1.45 -18.98 13.54
CA ALA A 460 -1.22 -20.28 12.93
C ALA A 460 -0.49 -20.18 11.57
N TYR A 461 -0.85 -19.18 10.76
CA TYR A 461 -0.12 -18.88 9.52
C TYR A 461 1.30 -18.38 9.77
N ASP A 462 1.51 -17.47 10.73
CA ASP A 462 2.84 -17.00 11.12
C ASP A 462 3.73 -18.16 11.58
N GLN A 463 3.18 -19.10 12.34
CA GLN A 463 3.87 -20.31 12.79
C GLN A 463 4.19 -21.26 11.64
N TRP A 464 3.35 -21.35 10.61
CA TRP A 464 3.71 -22.07 9.38
C TRP A 464 4.92 -21.41 8.69
N CYS A 465 4.95 -20.11 8.57
CA CYS A 465 6.09 -19.37 8.02
C CYS A 465 7.37 -19.64 8.84
N LEU A 466 7.29 -19.58 10.18
CA LEU A 466 8.41 -19.93 11.05
C LEU A 466 8.91 -21.35 10.83
N SER A 467 8.01 -22.31 10.61
CA SER A 467 8.39 -23.70 10.35
C SER A 467 9.25 -23.84 9.09
N GLN A 468 8.91 -23.09 8.04
CA GLN A 468 9.67 -23.08 6.79
C GLN A 468 11.05 -22.46 6.99
N ILE A 469 11.16 -21.33 7.69
CA ILE A 469 12.44 -20.68 7.97
C ILE A 469 13.32 -21.56 8.88
N ALA A 470 12.72 -22.19 9.90
CA ALA A 470 13.44 -23.12 10.79
C ALA A 470 13.99 -24.33 10.00
N ALA A 471 13.22 -24.88 9.07
CA ALA A 471 13.67 -25.94 8.16
C ALA A 471 14.87 -25.49 7.31
N ALA A 472 14.81 -24.30 6.73
CA ALA A 472 15.90 -23.71 5.94
C ALA A 472 17.18 -23.49 6.77
N LEU A 473 17.05 -23.26 8.08
CA LEU A 473 18.15 -23.17 9.04
C LEU A 473 18.59 -24.52 9.63
N ASN A 474 18.03 -25.65 9.17
CA ASN A 474 18.26 -27.01 9.69
C ASN A 474 17.89 -27.19 11.18
N LYS A 475 16.96 -26.40 11.71
CA LYS A 475 16.41 -26.48 13.06
C LYS A 475 15.19 -27.42 13.08
N LYS A 476 15.42 -28.72 13.00
CA LYS A 476 14.35 -29.73 12.79
C LYS A 476 13.29 -29.70 13.88
N ASP A 477 13.68 -29.72 15.17
CA ASP A 477 12.72 -29.77 16.27
C ASP A 477 11.82 -28.52 16.31
N GLU A 478 12.41 -27.33 16.08
CA GLU A 478 11.67 -26.07 15.98
C GLU A 478 10.74 -26.06 14.76
N SER A 479 11.21 -26.56 13.61
CA SER A 479 10.40 -26.68 12.40
C SER A 479 9.17 -27.58 12.62
N GLU A 480 9.35 -28.76 13.22
CA GLU A 480 8.27 -29.69 13.54
C GLU A 480 7.28 -29.09 14.56
N TYR A 481 7.80 -28.41 15.57
CA TYR A 481 6.97 -27.73 16.58
C TYR A 481 6.07 -26.68 15.94
N TYR A 482 6.64 -25.74 15.15
CA TYR A 482 5.85 -24.69 14.48
C TYR A 482 4.92 -25.23 13.41
N LEU A 483 5.33 -26.29 12.68
CA LEU A 483 4.44 -26.97 11.75
C LEU A 483 3.21 -27.54 12.48
N LYS A 484 3.38 -28.14 13.64
CA LYS A 484 2.26 -28.61 14.48
C LYS A 484 1.37 -27.45 14.92
N CYS A 485 1.96 -26.36 15.40
CA CYS A 485 1.22 -25.17 15.82
C CYS A 485 0.43 -24.53 14.66
N SER A 486 0.91 -24.64 13.43
CA SER A 486 0.24 -24.10 12.25
C SER A 486 -1.15 -24.72 11.96
N TYR A 487 -1.51 -25.79 12.65
CA TYR A 487 -2.85 -26.40 12.60
C TYR A 487 -3.79 -25.90 13.69
N ASN A 488 -3.39 -24.95 14.51
CA ASN A 488 -4.19 -24.41 15.63
C ASN A 488 -5.53 -23.82 15.21
N TYR A 489 -5.69 -23.37 13.93
CA TYR A 489 -6.98 -22.95 13.39
C TYR A 489 -8.07 -24.02 13.52
N ARG A 490 -7.71 -25.31 13.55
CA ARG A 490 -8.67 -26.42 13.72
C ARG A 490 -9.39 -26.37 15.07
N ASN A 491 -8.75 -25.81 16.10
CA ASN A 491 -9.35 -25.72 17.45
C ASN A 491 -10.58 -24.80 17.50
N VAL A 492 -10.70 -23.87 16.56
CA VAL A 492 -11.86 -22.96 16.47
C VAL A 492 -12.76 -23.24 15.26
N PHE A 493 -12.47 -24.31 14.47
CA PHE A 493 -13.34 -24.73 13.39
C PHE A 493 -14.58 -25.44 13.92
N ASN A 494 -15.77 -24.96 13.53
CA ASN A 494 -17.04 -25.60 13.85
C ASN A 494 -17.51 -26.46 12.66
N PRO A 495 -17.44 -27.81 12.76
CA PRO A 495 -17.80 -28.70 11.65
C PRO A 495 -19.29 -28.69 11.30
N GLN A 496 -20.17 -28.24 12.22
CA GLN A 496 -21.60 -28.16 11.98
C GLN A 496 -21.97 -27.00 11.05
N THR A 497 -21.21 -25.90 11.13
CA THR A 497 -21.47 -24.68 10.37
C THR A 497 -20.46 -24.43 9.25
N SER A 498 -19.30 -25.09 9.30
CA SER A 498 -18.13 -24.87 8.44
C SER A 498 -17.60 -23.43 8.55
N PHE A 499 -17.65 -22.82 9.73
CA PHE A 499 -17.06 -21.53 10.05
C PHE A 499 -16.02 -21.68 11.16
N PHE A 500 -15.12 -20.69 11.26
CA PHE A 500 -14.33 -20.48 12.47
C PHE A 500 -15.18 -19.74 13.48
N HIS A 501 -15.39 -20.37 14.62
CA HIS A 501 -16.35 -19.97 15.64
C HIS A 501 -15.61 -19.66 16.94
N PRO A 502 -15.82 -18.50 17.59
CA PRO A 502 -15.15 -18.18 18.84
C PRO A 502 -15.53 -19.15 19.96
N LYS A 503 -14.53 -19.52 20.78
CA LYS A 503 -14.67 -20.37 21.96
C LYS A 503 -14.31 -19.61 23.23
N ASP A 504 -15.01 -19.88 24.31
CA ASP A 504 -14.65 -19.42 25.64
C ASP A 504 -13.40 -20.14 26.19
N LYS A 505 -12.93 -19.73 27.36
CA LYS A 505 -11.80 -20.36 28.05
C LYS A 505 -12.02 -21.80 28.48
N ASN A 506 -13.25 -22.31 28.46
CA ASN A 506 -13.61 -23.69 28.81
C ASN A 506 -13.74 -24.57 27.54
N GLY A 507 -13.52 -24.02 26.34
CA GLY A 507 -13.64 -24.74 25.08
C GLY A 507 -15.04 -24.80 24.48
N ASN A 508 -16.01 -24.08 25.04
CA ASN A 508 -17.38 -24.03 24.52
C ASN A 508 -17.49 -22.97 23.43
N PHE A 509 -18.19 -23.27 22.35
CA PHE A 509 -18.53 -22.26 21.35
C PHE A 509 -19.46 -21.19 21.93
N ILE A 510 -19.25 -19.95 21.55
CA ILE A 510 -20.10 -18.82 21.97
C ILE A 510 -21.45 -18.93 21.28
N GLU A 511 -22.53 -19.00 22.05
CA GLU A 511 -23.91 -19.10 21.55
C GLU A 511 -24.84 -18.13 22.29
N PRO A 512 -25.87 -17.54 21.64
CA PRO A 512 -26.15 -17.59 20.18
C PRO A 512 -25.15 -16.75 19.37
N PHE A 513 -24.91 -17.11 18.11
CA PHE A 513 -23.89 -16.48 17.29
C PHE A 513 -24.36 -16.18 15.85
N ASP A 514 -24.09 -14.99 15.34
CA ASP A 514 -24.34 -14.60 13.94
C ASP A 514 -23.05 -14.15 13.28
N TYR A 515 -22.55 -14.93 12.33
CA TYR A 515 -21.29 -14.67 11.60
C TYR A 515 -21.31 -13.39 10.76
N ARG A 516 -22.49 -12.80 10.49
CA ARG A 516 -22.63 -11.60 9.64
C ARG A 516 -22.32 -10.31 10.38
N PHE A 517 -22.42 -10.28 11.71
CA PHE A 517 -22.37 -9.04 12.48
C PHE A 517 -21.20 -8.95 13.47
N SER A 518 -20.37 -9.98 13.53
CA SER A 518 -19.23 -10.01 14.44
C SER A 518 -17.97 -9.54 13.73
N GLY A 519 -17.70 -8.25 13.72
CA GLY A 519 -16.56 -7.62 13.08
C GLY A 519 -16.82 -6.15 12.69
N GLY A 520 -15.82 -5.45 12.21
CA GLY A 520 -15.90 -4.06 11.82
C GLY A 520 -15.88 -3.07 13.00
N ILE A 521 -16.19 -1.81 12.74
CA ILE A 521 -16.16 -0.75 13.76
C ILE A 521 -17.15 -1.07 14.89
N GLY A 522 -16.64 -1.18 16.12
CA GLY A 522 -17.42 -1.43 17.33
C GLY A 522 -17.90 -2.88 17.51
N ALA A 523 -17.47 -3.80 16.66
CA ALA A 523 -17.84 -5.22 16.73
C ALA A 523 -16.61 -6.16 16.68
N ARG A 524 -15.49 -5.75 17.27
CA ARG A 524 -14.21 -6.49 17.25
C ARG A 524 -14.08 -7.53 18.38
N ASP A 525 -15.17 -7.86 19.05
CA ASP A 525 -15.15 -8.83 20.14
C ASP A 525 -14.68 -10.22 19.70
N TYR A 526 -14.98 -10.63 18.46
CA TYR A 526 -14.71 -11.97 17.96
C TYR A 526 -13.87 -12.00 16.67
N TYR A 527 -14.04 -10.99 15.80
CA TYR A 527 -13.32 -10.82 14.54
C TYR A 527 -12.59 -9.47 14.52
N ALA A 528 -11.87 -9.16 13.44
CA ALA A 528 -11.19 -7.88 13.26
C ALA A 528 -12.10 -6.88 12.52
N GLU A 529 -11.62 -6.30 11.44
CA GLU A 529 -12.34 -5.30 10.62
C GLU A 529 -13.50 -5.91 9.83
N ASN A 530 -13.43 -7.19 9.51
CA ASN A 530 -14.44 -7.93 8.79
C ASN A 530 -15.08 -9.00 9.68
N ASN A 531 -16.07 -9.72 9.16
CA ASN A 531 -16.89 -10.68 9.90
C ASN A 531 -16.50 -12.15 9.64
N GLY A 532 -17.27 -13.09 10.21
CA GLY A 532 -17.01 -14.52 10.08
C GLY A 532 -17.04 -15.06 8.65
N TRP A 533 -17.75 -14.40 7.73
CA TRP A 533 -17.80 -14.80 6.32
C TRP A 533 -16.48 -14.58 5.59
N THR A 534 -15.74 -13.53 5.92
CA THR A 534 -14.38 -13.30 5.41
C THR A 534 -13.40 -14.24 6.10
N TYR A 535 -13.40 -14.27 7.44
CA TYR A 535 -12.45 -15.09 8.19
C TYR A 535 -12.68 -16.61 8.07
N ARG A 536 -13.81 -17.05 7.51
CA ARG A 536 -14.05 -18.43 7.10
C ARG A 536 -12.96 -18.99 6.17
N TRP A 537 -12.26 -18.13 5.46
CA TRP A 537 -11.31 -18.45 4.41
C TRP A 537 -9.85 -18.16 4.78
N ASP A 538 -9.59 -17.59 5.97
CA ASP A 538 -8.27 -17.09 6.35
C ASP A 538 -7.31 -18.19 6.87
N VAL A 539 -7.18 -19.25 6.08
CA VAL A 539 -6.22 -20.36 6.26
C VAL A 539 -5.44 -20.53 4.96
N GLN A 540 -4.83 -19.46 4.51
CA GLN A 540 -4.16 -19.39 3.21
C GLN A 540 -2.98 -20.38 3.06
N HIS A 541 -2.34 -20.78 4.15
CA HIS A 541 -1.22 -21.74 4.11
C HIS A 541 -1.68 -23.19 3.95
N ASN A 542 -2.93 -23.52 4.29
CA ASN A 542 -3.42 -24.90 4.26
C ASN A 542 -4.85 -25.06 3.73
N ILE A 543 -5.07 -24.52 2.53
CA ILE A 543 -6.38 -24.56 1.87
C ILE A 543 -6.82 -26.00 1.59
N GLY A 544 -5.89 -26.90 1.28
CA GLY A 544 -6.21 -28.34 1.08
C GLY A 544 -6.84 -28.97 2.33
N ASP A 545 -6.36 -28.63 3.52
CA ASP A 545 -6.96 -29.08 4.77
C ASP A 545 -8.32 -28.42 5.02
N LEU A 546 -8.46 -27.14 4.70
CA LEU A 546 -9.75 -26.45 4.79
C LEU A 546 -10.81 -27.07 3.87
N VAL A 547 -10.42 -27.49 2.66
CA VAL A 547 -11.29 -28.26 1.74
C VAL A 547 -11.77 -29.55 2.43
N ASN A 548 -10.87 -30.29 3.08
CA ASN A 548 -11.21 -31.52 3.80
C ASN A 548 -12.14 -31.25 4.99
N LEU A 549 -11.86 -30.22 5.80
CA LEU A 549 -12.68 -29.83 6.95
C LEU A 549 -14.10 -29.44 6.55
N MET A 550 -14.29 -28.85 5.38
CA MET A 550 -15.60 -28.47 4.85
C MET A 550 -16.35 -29.62 4.14
N GLY A 551 -15.77 -30.82 4.07
CA GLY A 551 -16.43 -31.98 3.48
C GLY A 551 -16.12 -32.23 2.00
N GLY A 552 -14.99 -31.69 1.50
CA GLY A 552 -14.48 -31.92 0.15
C GLY A 552 -14.72 -30.78 -0.83
N ALA A 553 -14.16 -30.91 -2.02
CA ALA A 553 -14.07 -29.84 -3.02
C ALA A 553 -15.43 -29.29 -3.47
N GLU A 554 -16.45 -30.13 -3.62
CA GLU A 554 -17.77 -29.70 -4.03
C GLU A 554 -18.41 -28.81 -2.96
N LYS A 555 -18.43 -29.27 -1.70
CA LYS A 555 -18.98 -28.53 -0.58
C LYS A 555 -18.21 -27.23 -0.31
N PHE A 556 -16.90 -27.26 -0.43
CA PHE A 556 -16.05 -26.08 -0.37
C PHE A 556 -16.43 -25.03 -1.44
N SER A 557 -16.64 -25.48 -2.70
CA SER A 557 -17.09 -24.59 -3.78
C SER A 557 -18.49 -24.03 -3.55
N GLU A 558 -19.44 -24.81 -2.99
CA GLU A 558 -20.77 -24.33 -2.63
C GLU A 558 -20.69 -23.25 -1.53
N ASN A 559 -19.85 -23.47 -0.50
CA ASN A 559 -19.62 -22.50 0.56
C ASN A 559 -19.00 -21.20 0.03
N LEU A 560 -18.09 -21.27 -0.97
CA LEU A 560 -17.59 -20.09 -1.67
C LEU A 560 -18.70 -19.35 -2.43
N ASP A 561 -19.53 -20.07 -3.19
CA ASP A 561 -20.68 -19.47 -3.89
C ASP A 561 -21.64 -18.79 -2.91
N GLN A 562 -21.86 -19.40 -1.74
CA GLN A 562 -22.68 -18.82 -0.68
C GLN A 562 -22.09 -17.49 -0.17
N THR A 563 -20.77 -17.40 0.02
CA THR A 563 -20.10 -16.15 0.44
C THR A 563 -20.41 -14.99 -0.51
N PHE A 564 -20.46 -15.25 -1.82
CA PHE A 564 -20.77 -14.23 -2.82
C PHE A 564 -22.27 -13.97 -3.04
N SER A 565 -23.16 -14.64 -2.32
CA SER A 565 -24.63 -14.52 -2.49
C SER A 565 -25.38 -14.29 -1.21
N GLU A 566 -24.79 -14.56 -0.04
CA GLU A 566 -25.45 -14.43 1.26
C GLU A 566 -25.86 -12.98 1.53
N TRP A 567 -27.06 -12.83 2.08
CA TRP A 567 -27.60 -11.54 2.45
C TRP A 567 -26.80 -10.88 3.58
N LEU A 568 -26.64 -9.54 3.53
CA LEU A 568 -25.86 -8.76 4.50
C LEU A 568 -26.41 -8.77 5.93
N GLY A 569 -27.63 -9.26 6.15
CA GLY A 569 -28.27 -9.38 7.46
C GLY A 569 -28.97 -8.11 7.93
N ARG A 570 -28.78 -7.00 7.25
CA ARG A 570 -29.46 -5.71 7.45
C ARG A 570 -29.54 -4.97 6.12
N ASN A 571 -30.32 -3.88 6.04
CA ASN A 571 -30.35 -3.09 4.82
C ASN A 571 -29.01 -2.41 4.55
N LYS A 572 -28.74 -2.07 3.29
CA LYS A 572 -27.46 -1.50 2.87
C LYS A 572 -27.10 -0.21 3.61
N TYR A 573 -28.07 0.64 3.88
CA TYR A 573 -27.83 1.89 4.60
C TYR A 573 -27.29 1.65 6.01
N GLU A 574 -27.93 0.80 6.80
CA GLU A 574 -27.46 0.44 8.14
C GLU A 574 -26.12 -0.28 8.12
N PHE A 575 -25.93 -1.18 7.14
CA PHE A 575 -24.70 -1.93 7.00
C PHE A 575 -23.51 -1.00 6.77
N TYR A 576 -23.55 -0.16 5.73
CA TYR A 576 -22.44 0.72 5.39
C TYR A 576 -22.21 1.87 6.38
N ALA A 577 -23.26 2.30 7.11
CA ALA A 577 -23.08 3.31 8.14
C ALA A 577 -22.28 2.81 9.37
N GLN A 578 -22.21 1.50 9.58
CA GLN A 578 -21.59 0.90 10.76
C GLN A 578 -20.29 0.14 10.45
N LEU A 579 -20.08 -0.27 9.21
CA LEU A 579 -19.03 -1.20 8.81
C LEU A 579 -18.25 -0.66 7.60
N PRO A 580 -17.46 0.42 7.77
CA PRO A 580 -16.75 1.06 6.66
C PRO A 580 -15.73 0.15 5.96
N ASP A 581 -15.12 -0.78 6.70
CA ASP A 581 -14.16 -1.75 6.15
C ASP A 581 -14.84 -2.93 5.45
N GLN A 582 -16.17 -2.95 5.43
CA GLN A 582 -16.99 -3.96 4.74
C GLN A 582 -17.74 -3.38 3.54
N THR A 583 -17.08 -2.53 2.77
CA THR A 583 -17.60 -2.00 1.51
C THR A 583 -17.14 -2.84 0.32
N GLY A 584 -17.54 -2.51 -0.89
CA GLY A 584 -17.20 -3.33 -2.05
C GLY A 584 -17.84 -4.72 -2.02
N ASN A 585 -19.05 -4.84 -1.49
CA ASN A 585 -19.68 -6.13 -1.24
C ASN A 585 -20.26 -6.81 -2.48
N VAL A 586 -20.05 -8.14 -2.54
CA VAL A 586 -20.79 -9.08 -3.35
C VAL A 586 -21.27 -10.20 -2.43
N GLY A 587 -22.53 -10.16 -2.01
CA GLY A 587 -22.98 -10.92 -0.87
C GLY A 587 -22.21 -10.51 0.40
N GLN A 588 -21.69 -11.47 1.14
CA GLN A 588 -20.83 -11.24 2.32
C GLN A 588 -19.34 -11.07 1.99
N PHE A 589 -18.94 -11.28 0.74
CA PHE A 589 -17.59 -10.95 0.29
C PHE A 589 -17.40 -9.44 0.27
N SER A 590 -16.29 -8.94 0.81
CA SER A 590 -15.93 -7.52 0.79
C SER A 590 -14.62 -7.30 0.01
N MET A 591 -14.67 -6.52 -1.07
CA MET A 591 -13.47 -6.16 -1.84
C MET A 591 -12.62 -5.08 -1.15
N ALA A 592 -13.16 -4.44 -0.14
CA ALA A 592 -12.55 -3.29 0.53
C ALA A 592 -11.50 -3.64 1.58
N ASN A 593 -11.35 -4.93 1.92
CA ASN A 593 -10.51 -5.33 3.06
C ASN A 593 -9.58 -6.49 2.68
N GLU A 594 -8.33 -6.41 3.07
CA GLU A 594 -7.23 -7.27 2.63
C GLU A 594 -7.43 -8.77 2.96
N PRO A 595 -8.02 -9.18 4.07
CA PRO A 595 -8.33 -10.59 4.33
C PRO A 595 -9.20 -11.26 3.25
N SER A 596 -9.87 -10.48 2.40
CA SER A 596 -10.72 -10.99 1.32
C SER A 596 -9.97 -11.29 0.02
N LEU A 597 -8.77 -10.72 -0.18
CA LEU A 597 -8.10 -10.66 -1.49
C LEU A 597 -7.81 -12.03 -2.12
N HIS A 598 -7.53 -13.05 -1.33
CA HIS A 598 -7.24 -14.40 -1.82
C HIS A 598 -8.51 -15.23 -2.12
N ILE A 599 -9.67 -14.88 -1.54
CA ILE A 599 -10.90 -15.66 -1.60
C ILE A 599 -11.36 -15.99 -3.03
N PRO A 600 -11.34 -15.07 -4.01
CA PRO A 600 -11.76 -15.39 -5.37
C PRO A 600 -10.90 -16.46 -6.07
N TYR A 601 -9.66 -16.65 -5.59
CA TYR A 601 -8.73 -17.65 -6.15
C TYR A 601 -8.93 -19.07 -5.58
N LEU A 602 -9.69 -19.21 -4.50
CA LEU A 602 -9.88 -20.48 -3.80
C LEU A 602 -10.62 -21.53 -4.65
N TYR A 603 -11.37 -21.13 -5.66
CA TYR A 603 -11.99 -22.08 -6.60
C TYR A 603 -10.96 -22.94 -7.35
N ASN A 604 -9.72 -22.47 -7.49
CA ASN A 604 -8.63 -23.24 -8.08
C ASN A 604 -8.33 -24.51 -7.28
N TYR A 605 -8.50 -24.46 -5.95
CA TYR A 605 -8.29 -25.61 -5.06
C TYR A 605 -9.47 -26.60 -5.05
N ALA A 606 -10.60 -26.19 -5.62
CA ALA A 606 -11.78 -27.04 -5.80
C ALA A 606 -11.95 -27.54 -7.24
N GLY A 607 -10.92 -27.42 -8.10
CA GLY A 607 -10.97 -27.84 -9.50
C GLY A 607 -11.96 -27.04 -10.35
N LYS A 608 -12.26 -25.80 -9.97
CA LYS A 608 -13.21 -24.92 -10.68
C LYS A 608 -12.58 -23.57 -11.09
N PRO A 609 -11.43 -23.54 -11.78
CA PRO A 609 -10.70 -22.30 -12.08
C PRO A 609 -11.50 -21.32 -12.95
N TRP A 610 -12.47 -21.79 -13.72
CA TRP A 610 -13.35 -20.93 -14.50
C TRP A 610 -14.20 -19.98 -13.60
N LYS A 611 -14.50 -20.38 -12.35
CA LYS A 611 -15.15 -19.51 -11.37
C LYS A 611 -14.20 -18.42 -10.89
N THR A 612 -12.94 -18.74 -10.61
CA THR A 612 -11.88 -17.76 -10.32
C THR A 612 -11.79 -16.72 -11.44
N GLN A 613 -11.67 -17.18 -12.71
CA GLN A 613 -11.54 -16.31 -13.88
C GLN A 613 -12.70 -15.32 -13.98
N LYS A 614 -13.93 -15.81 -13.80
CA LYS A 614 -15.12 -14.97 -13.78
C LYS A 614 -15.09 -13.95 -12.62
N ARG A 615 -14.88 -14.43 -11.40
CA ARG A 615 -14.92 -13.58 -10.20
C ARG A 615 -13.90 -12.45 -10.25
N ILE A 616 -12.66 -12.75 -10.63
CA ILE A 616 -11.60 -11.74 -10.71
C ILE A 616 -11.94 -10.66 -11.72
N ARG A 617 -12.41 -11.03 -12.91
CA ARG A 617 -12.81 -10.06 -13.95
C ARG A 617 -13.97 -9.18 -13.48
N ASP A 618 -14.98 -9.80 -12.89
CA ASP A 618 -16.17 -9.09 -12.40
C ASP A 618 -15.80 -8.14 -11.24
N LEU A 619 -15.01 -8.59 -10.24
CA LEU A 619 -14.63 -7.80 -9.07
C LEU A 619 -13.75 -6.60 -9.42
N VAL A 620 -12.75 -6.81 -10.28
CA VAL A 620 -11.87 -5.70 -10.68
C VAL A 620 -12.64 -4.65 -11.46
N HIS A 621 -13.44 -5.03 -12.47
CA HIS A 621 -14.23 -4.07 -13.24
C HIS A 621 -15.31 -3.38 -12.39
N GLN A 622 -15.89 -4.05 -11.41
CA GLN A 622 -16.93 -3.50 -10.56
C GLN A 622 -16.40 -2.47 -9.58
N TRP A 623 -15.25 -2.72 -8.98
CA TRP A 623 -14.80 -1.99 -7.81
C TRP A 623 -13.57 -1.10 -8.04
N PHE A 624 -12.77 -1.38 -9.07
CA PHE A 624 -11.60 -0.56 -9.41
C PHE A 624 -11.83 0.16 -10.73
N ARG A 625 -12.08 1.47 -10.65
CA ARG A 625 -12.49 2.28 -11.78
C ARG A 625 -11.67 3.55 -11.89
N ASN A 626 -11.51 4.05 -13.10
CA ASN A 626 -10.85 5.32 -13.38
C ASN A 626 -11.73 6.52 -13.01
N ASP A 627 -12.12 6.63 -11.76
CA ASP A 627 -12.88 7.74 -11.20
C ASP A 627 -12.54 7.99 -9.72
N VAL A 628 -13.02 9.11 -9.16
CA VAL A 628 -12.71 9.53 -7.78
C VAL A 628 -13.24 8.57 -6.70
N MET A 629 -14.19 7.70 -7.03
CA MET A 629 -14.72 6.64 -6.17
C MET A 629 -14.25 5.25 -6.61
N GLY A 630 -13.20 5.19 -7.39
CA GLY A 630 -12.73 3.98 -8.08
C GLY A 630 -11.87 3.04 -7.23
N VAL A 631 -11.86 3.17 -5.91
CA VAL A 631 -11.25 2.21 -4.97
C VAL A 631 -12.28 1.92 -3.88
N PRO A 632 -12.58 0.65 -3.57
CA PRO A 632 -13.75 0.29 -2.77
C PRO A 632 -13.59 0.54 -1.26
N GLY A 633 -12.36 0.60 -0.75
CA GLY A 633 -12.04 0.78 0.67
C GLY A 633 -10.65 1.36 0.84
N ASP A 634 -10.11 1.32 2.04
CA ASP A 634 -8.76 1.82 2.28
C ASP A 634 -7.74 1.08 1.42
N GLU A 635 -6.78 1.82 0.85
CA GLU A 635 -5.81 1.24 -0.12
C GLU A 635 -4.66 0.52 0.58
N ASP A 636 -4.38 0.93 1.82
CA ASP A 636 -3.46 0.31 2.77
C ASP A 636 -2.05 0.01 2.25
N GLY A 637 -1.37 1.09 1.87
CA GLY A 637 0.08 1.07 1.61
C GLY A 637 0.51 0.23 0.41
N GLY A 638 -0.39 -0.04 -0.53
CA GLY A 638 -0.18 -0.91 -1.69
C GLY A 638 -0.94 -2.24 -1.59
N GLY A 639 -1.64 -2.53 -0.49
CA GLY A 639 -2.37 -3.78 -0.28
C GLY A 639 -3.40 -4.05 -1.37
N LEU A 640 -4.42 -3.19 -1.50
CA LEU A 640 -5.41 -3.32 -2.57
C LEU A 640 -4.81 -3.12 -3.96
N SER A 641 -3.88 -2.20 -4.12
CA SER A 641 -3.29 -1.91 -5.42
C SER A 641 -2.46 -3.06 -5.99
N SER A 642 -1.69 -3.75 -5.16
CA SER A 642 -0.91 -4.92 -5.60
C SER A 642 -1.80 -6.10 -5.98
N PHE A 643 -2.95 -6.29 -5.30
CA PHE A 643 -3.97 -7.24 -5.73
C PHE A 643 -4.46 -6.93 -7.15
N VAL A 644 -4.77 -5.65 -7.44
CA VAL A 644 -5.21 -5.22 -8.77
C VAL A 644 -4.14 -5.50 -9.82
N VAL A 645 -2.88 -5.14 -9.56
CA VAL A 645 -1.76 -5.37 -10.48
C VAL A 645 -1.63 -6.86 -10.81
N PHE A 646 -1.56 -7.74 -9.81
CA PHE A 646 -1.46 -9.18 -10.03
C PHE A 646 -2.70 -9.73 -10.75
N SER A 647 -3.89 -9.38 -10.30
CA SER A 647 -5.14 -9.86 -10.88
C SER A 647 -5.29 -9.48 -12.35
N MET A 648 -4.91 -8.25 -12.70
CA MET A 648 -4.93 -7.79 -14.10
C MET A 648 -3.82 -8.43 -14.95
N MET A 649 -2.70 -8.84 -14.32
CA MET A 649 -1.70 -9.68 -15.01
C MET A 649 -2.19 -11.12 -15.23
N GLY A 650 -3.21 -11.56 -14.50
CA GLY A 650 -3.83 -12.89 -14.64
C GLY A 650 -3.30 -13.94 -13.68
N PHE A 651 -2.64 -13.58 -12.58
CA PHE A 651 -2.20 -14.50 -11.52
C PHE A 651 -2.09 -13.78 -10.17
N TYR A 652 -2.01 -14.55 -9.06
CA TYR A 652 -1.95 -13.98 -7.70
C TYR A 652 -1.20 -14.89 -6.72
N PRO A 653 -0.38 -14.37 -5.80
CA PRO A 653 0.31 -15.14 -4.76
C PRO A 653 -0.64 -15.39 -3.57
N VAL A 654 -1.49 -16.41 -3.63
CA VAL A 654 -2.48 -16.72 -2.59
C VAL A 654 -1.85 -16.97 -1.22
N THR A 655 -0.66 -17.57 -1.21
CA THR A 655 0.04 -18.00 0.01
C THR A 655 1.48 -17.50 -0.01
N PRO A 656 1.76 -16.25 0.43
CA PRO A 656 3.14 -15.82 0.65
C PRO A 656 3.88 -16.79 1.59
N GLY A 657 5.14 -17.09 1.29
CA GLY A 657 5.88 -18.20 1.90
C GLY A 657 5.78 -19.51 1.11
N SER A 658 4.90 -19.58 0.10
CA SER A 658 4.91 -20.60 -0.93
C SER A 658 5.33 -19.98 -2.26
N PRO A 659 6.26 -20.60 -3.02
CA PRO A 659 6.70 -20.05 -4.30
C PRO A 659 5.70 -20.25 -5.44
N SER A 660 4.41 -20.29 -5.14
CA SER A 660 3.33 -20.58 -6.09
C SER A 660 2.47 -19.34 -6.39
N TYR A 661 1.99 -19.29 -7.65
CA TYR A 661 1.06 -18.26 -8.12
C TYR A 661 -0.18 -18.94 -8.71
N ASN A 662 -1.35 -18.56 -8.22
CA ASN A 662 -2.64 -19.01 -8.73
C ASN A 662 -3.02 -18.27 -10.01
N ILE A 663 -3.44 -18.98 -11.06
CA ILE A 663 -3.88 -18.38 -12.32
C ILE A 663 -5.32 -17.87 -12.17
N GLY A 664 -5.51 -16.63 -12.59
CA GLY A 664 -6.80 -15.96 -12.74
C GLY A 664 -7.17 -15.80 -14.22
N SER A 665 -7.44 -14.56 -14.65
CA SER A 665 -7.74 -14.22 -16.05
C SER A 665 -7.05 -12.89 -16.42
N PRO A 666 -6.14 -12.88 -17.41
CA PRO A 666 -5.46 -11.67 -17.81
C PRO A 666 -6.44 -10.64 -18.41
N PHE A 667 -6.16 -9.34 -18.21
CA PHE A 667 -6.95 -8.24 -18.76
C PHE A 667 -6.42 -7.73 -20.12
N PHE A 668 -5.19 -8.11 -20.45
CA PHE A 668 -4.46 -7.60 -21.60
C PHE A 668 -4.07 -8.71 -22.57
N ASN A 669 -3.92 -8.35 -23.86
CA ASN A 669 -3.51 -9.31 -24.88
C ASN A 669 -2.02 -9.70 -24.72
N GLU A 670 -1.19 -8.80 -24.24
CA GLU A 670 0.22 -9.06 -23.92
C GLU A 670 0.61 -8.28 -22.65
N ILE A 671 1.28 -8.97 -21.74
CA ILE A 671 1.92 -8.41 -20.56
C ILE A 671 3.38 -8.84 -20.57
N LYS A 672 4.28 -7.88 -20.40
CA LYS A 672 5.72 -8.11 -20.39
C LYS A 672 6.28 -7.63 -19.05
N ILE A 673 6.79 -8.55 -18.25
CA ILE A 673 7.38 -8.29 -16.94
C ILE A 673 8.90 -8.39 -17.07
N LYS A 674 9.59 -7.28 -16.80
CA LYS A 674 11.06 -7.24 -16.65
C LYS A 674 11.37 -7.68 -15.22
N LEU A 675 11.86 -8.90 -15.09
CA LEU A 675 12.25 -9.45 -13.80
C LEU A 675 13.52 -8.77 -13.27
N SER A 676 13.69 -8.73 -11.95
CA SER A 676 14.83 -8.08 -11.28
C SER A 676 16.20 -8.57 -11.79
N ASN A 677 16.30 -9.82 -12.23
CA ASN A 677 17.52 -10.38 -12.81
C ASN A 677 17.76 -10.02 -14.30
N GLY A 678 16.98 -9.08 -14.84
CA GLY A 678 17.08 -8.62 -16.24
C GLY A 678 16.42 -9.54 -17.26
N LYS A 679 15.88 -10.69 -16.86
CA LYS A 679 15.11 -11.58 -17.74
C LYS A 679 13.70 -11.02 -17.96
N THR A 680 13.00 -11.57 -18.94
CA THR A 680 11.64 -11.15 -19.26
C THR A 680 10.69 -12.34 -19.19
N PHE A 681 9.62 -12.19 -18.39
CA PHE A 681 8.48 -13.08 -18.43
C PHE A 681 7.33 -12.42 -19.21
N ARG A 682 6.72 -13.18 -20.14
CA ARG A 682 5.63 -12.67 -20.99
C ARG A 682 4.36 -13.49 -20.77
N ILE A 683 3.25 -12.80 -20.63
CA ILE A 683 1.92 -13.42 -20.60
C ILE A 683 1.19 -12.96 -21.85
N ILE A 684 0.67 -13.93 -22.61
CA ILE A 684 -0.08 -13.70 -23.85
C ILE A 684 -1.51 -14.20 -23.66
N GLY A 685 -2.47 -13.28 -23.65
CA GLY A 685 -3.90 -13.59 -23.67
C GLY A 685 -4.43 -13.48 -25.09
N LYS A 686 -4.28 -14.52 -25.90
CA LYS A 686 -4.76 -14.53 -27.28
C LYS A 686 -6.29 -14.46 -27.29
N TYR A 687 -6.85 -13.48 -27.98
CA TYR A 687 -8.28 -13.15 -28.03
C TYR A 687 -8.86 -12.60 -26.74
N CYS A 688 -8.04 -12.16 -25.78
CA CYS A 688 -8.50 -11.55 -24.54
C CYS A 688 -9.34 -10.29 -24.84
N SER A 689 -10.54 -10.22 -24.26
CA SER A 689 -11.47 -9.08 -24.27
C SER A 689 -12.31 -9.06 -22.99
N GLU A 690 -13.28 -8.17 -22.88
CA GLU A 690 -14.23 -8.19 -21.76
C GLU A 690 -15.08 -9.46 -21.75
N GLU A 691 -15.52 -9.94 -22.93
CA GLU A 691 -16.30 -11.16 -23.09
C GLU A 691 -15.40 -12.39 -22.97
N ASN A 692 -14.27 -12.40 -23.68
CA ASN A 692 -13.34 -13.53 -23.74
C ASN A 692 -12.46 -13.58 -22.47
N LYS A 693 -13.06 -13.91 -21.34
CA LYS A 693 -12.43 -13.96 -20.02
C LYS A 693 -12.04 -15.37 -19.56
N TYR A 694 -12.50 -16.41 -20.25
CA TYR A 694 -12.27 -17.79 -19.85
C TYR A 694 -11.12 -18.43 -20.62
N ILE A 695 -10.22 -19.10 -19.89
CA ILE A 695 -9.10 -19.83 -20.48
C ILE A 695 -9.63 -21.11 -21.13
N GLN A 696 -9.38 -21.27 -22.44
CA GLN A 696 -9.72 -22.46 -23.21
C GLN A 696 -8.56 -23.44 -23.22
N SER A 697 -7.34 -22.97 -23.27
CA SER A 697 -6.11 -23.77 -23.14
C SER A 697 -4.94 -22.87 -22.71
N ALA A 698 -3.89 -23.48 -22.15
CA ALA A 698 -2.70 -22.79 -21.74
C ALA A 698 -1.42 -23.51 -22.19
N LYS A 699 -0.34 -22.74 -22.37
CA LYS A 699 1.03 -23.24 -22.56
C LYS A 699 2.00 -22.47 -21.70
N LEU A 700 2.88 -23.17 -21.00
CA LEU A 700 4.01 -22.55 -20.29
C LEU A 700 5.30 -22.99 -20.97
N ASN A 701 6.08 -22.01 -21.45
CA ASN A 701 7.31 -22.23 -22.19
C ASN A 701 7.15 -23.22 -23.36
N GLY A 702 6.02 -23.11 -24.09
CA GLY A 702 5.69 -23.91 -25.27
C GLY A 702 5.09 -25.30 -24.98
N LYS A 703 5.05 -25.74 -23.71
CA LYS A 703 4.43 -27.01 -23.31
C LYS A 703 2.99 -26.78 -22.87
N ALA A 704 2.08 -27.72 -23.17
CA ALA A 704 0.71 -27.68 -22.65
C ALA A 704 0.72 -27.58 -21.12
N TRP A 705 -0.18 -26.75 -20.59
CA TRP A 705 -0.23 -26.45 -19.18
C TRP A 705 -1.66 -26.57 -18.65
N GLU A 706 -1.90 -27.60 -17.87
CA GLU A 706 -3.22 -27.94 -17.36
C GLU A 706 -3.38 -27.64 -15.86
N LYS A 707 -2.38 -26.97 -15.26
CA LYS A 707 -2.43 -26.56 -13.85
C LYS A 707 -3.01 -25.16 -13.74
N PRO A 708 -3.95 -24.88 -12.80
CA PRO A 708 -4.46 -23.54 -12.54
C PRO A 708 -3.48 -22.70 -11.69
N TRP A 709 -2.18 -23.02 -11.74
CA TRP A 709 -1.09 -22.34 -11.02
C TRP A 709 0.25 -22.63 -11.68
N PHE A 710 1.26 -21.86 -11.31
CA PHE A 710 2.67 -22.09 -11.67
C PHE A 710 3.58 -21.65 -10.51
N SER A 711 4.83 -22.11 -10.49
CA SER A 711 5.81 -21.77 -9.46
C SER A 711 6.67 -20.57 -9.86
N HIS A 712 7.32 -19.94 -8.88
CA HIS A 712 8.34 -18.91 -9.13
C HIS A 712 9.51 -19.49 -9.95
N ASP A 713 9.87 -20.74 -9.72
CA ASP A 713 10.92 -21.44 -10.49
C ASP A 713 10.60 -21.57 -11.98
N ASP A 714 9.33 -21.70 -12.34
CA ASP A 714 8.89 -21.77 -13.74
C ASP A 714 9.14 -20.48 -14.52
N ILE A 715 9.26 -19.34 -13.81
CA ILE A 715 9.32 -17.99 -14.41
C ILE A 715 10.59 -17.20 -14.08
N LYS A 716 11.33 -17.55 -13.01
CA LYS A 716 12.50 -16.78 -12.54
C LYS A 716 13.60 -16.55 -13.60
N ASN A 717 13.66 -17.42 -14.60
CA ASN A 717 14.58 -17.28 -15.72
C ASN A 717 13.96 -16.62 -16.96
N GLY A 718 12.83 -15.95 -16.80
CA GLY A 718 12.01 -15.47 -17.91
C GLY A 718 11.12 -16.56 -18.48
N GLY A 719 10.60 -16.33 -19.69
CA GLY A 719 9.75 -17.32 -20.35
C GLY A 719 8.41 -16.75 -20.83
N LYS A 720 7.49 -17.65 -21.14
CA LYS A 720 6.21 -17.25 -21.72
C LYS A 720 5.06 -18.14 -21.24
N LEU A 721 3.99 -17.52 -20.73
CA LEU A 721 2.71 -18.14 -20.43
C LEU A 721 1.70 -17.68 -21.48
N GLU A 722 1.11 -18.62 -22.22
CA GLU A 722 0.19 -18.34 -23.32
C GLU A 722 -1.17 -18.92 -23.01
N PHE A 723 -2.20 -18.10 -23.12
CA PHE A 723 -3.59 -18.48 -22.99
C PHE A 723 -4.34 -18.30 -24.32
N ILE A 724 -5.20 -19.23 -24.66
CA ILE A 724 -6.29 -19.04 -25.63
C ILE A 724 -7.51 -18.68 -24.81
N MET A 725 -8.04 -17.48 -25.02
CA MET A 725 -9.20 -16.97 -24.28
C MET A 725 -10.48 -17.14 -25.09
N GLY A 726 -11.61 -17.31 -24.42
CA GLY A 726 -12.93 -17.42 -25.02
C GLY A 726 -14.05 -16.90 -24.12
N ASP A 727 -15.23 -16.72 -24.69
CA ASP A 727 -16.43 -16.19 -24.04
C ASP A 727 -17.21 -17.22 -23.22
N LYS A 728 -16.94 -18.52 -23.47
CA LYS A 728 -17.60 -19.61 -22.75
C LYS A 728 -16.71 -20.20 -21.69
N ARG A 729 -17.30 -20.46 -20.51
CA ARG A 729 -16.60 -21.18 -19.42
C ARG A 729 -16.09 -22.53 -19.92
N ASN A 730 -14.82 -22.82 -19.65
CA ASN A 730 -14.24 -24.12 -19.85
C ASN A 730 -14.16 -24.85 -18.51
N THR A 731 -14.92 -25.92 -18.34
CA THR A 731 -15.00 -26.70 -17.10
C THR A 731 -13.96 -27.82 -17.03
N GLU A 732 -13.17 -28.00 -18.08
CA GLU A 732 -12.18 -29.09 -18.19
C GLU A 732 -10.77 -28.59 -17.85
N TRP A 733 -10.36 -27.44 -18.41
CA TRP A 733 -9.03 -26.88 -18.14
C TRP A 733 -8.82 -26.58 -16.65
N GLY A 734 -7.76 -27.15 -16.08
CA GLY A 734 -7.36 -26.94 -14.67
C GLY A 734 -8.30 -27.58 -13.65
N SER A 735 -9.20 -28.46 -14.06
CA SER A 735 -10.19 -29.15 -13.18
C SER A 735 -9.68 -30.41 -12.51
N ASP A 736 -8.55 -30.99 -12.96
CA ASP A 736 -7.97 -32.16 -12.36
C ASP A 736 -7.52 -31.92 -10.92
N MET A 737 -8.13 -32.59 -9.97
CA MET A 737 -7.84 -32.47 -8.54
C MET A 737 -6.39 -32.82 -8.17
N ASN A 738 -5.67 -33.58 -9.02
CA ASN A 738 -4.24 -33.84 -8.85
C ASN A 738 -3.36 -32.65 -9.24
N ASN A 739 -3.93 -31.67 -9.94
CA ASN A 739 -3.26 -30.46 -10.45
C ASN A 739 -3.64 -29.18 -9.70
N VAL A 740 -4.39 -29.25 -8.59
CA VAL A 740 -4.74 -28.08 -7.77
C VAL A 740 -3.49 -27.40 -7.21
N PRO A 741 -3.55 -26.12 -6.85
CA PRO A 741 -2.39 -25.43 -6.27
C PRO A 741 -1.87 -26.13 -5.01
N PRO A 742 -0.56 -26.02 -4.71
CA PRO A 742 0.03 -26.65 -3.53
C PRO A 742 -0.56 -26.07 -2.25
N SER A 743 -0.60 -26.90 -1.22
CA SER A 743 -1.03 -26.55 0.12
C SER A 743 -0.03 -27.12 1.12
N ALA A 744 -0.04 -26.67 2.36
CA ALA A 744 0.78 -27.26 3.41
C ALA A 744 0.50 -28.77 3.53
N LEU A 745 1.43 -29.49 4.15
CA LEU A 745 1.32 -30.94 4.31
C LEU A 745 0.01 -31.32 5.00
N PRO A 746 -0.57 -32.48 4.66
CA PRO A 746 -1.75 -33.01 5.35
C PRO A 746 -1.48 -33.11 6.86
N TYR A 747 -2.54 -32.93 7.67
CA TYR A 747 -2.45 -33.11 9.11
C TYR A 747 -1.86 -34.52 9.42
N PRO A 748 -0.82 -34.61 10.26
CA PRO A 748 -0.25 -35.87 10.65
C PRO A 748 -1.37 -36.78 11.21
N LYS A 749 -1.62 -37.90 10.58
CA LYS A 749 -2.50 -38.92 11.18
C LYS A 749 -1.74 -39.46 12.39
N ASN A 750 -2.32 -39.33 13.59
CA ASN A 750 -1.81 -39.96 14.80
C ASN A 750 -1.66 -41.45 14.65
#